data_8e68237b4e4227b5481881383894b500
#
_entry.id   8e68237b4e4227b5481881383894b500
#
_cell.length_a   1.000
_cell.length_b   1.000
_cell.length_c   1.000
_cell.angle_alpha   90.00
_cell.angle_beta   90.00
_cell.angle_gamma   90.00
#
_symmetry.space_group_name_H-M   'P 1'
#
loop_
_entity.id
_entity.type
_entity.pdbx_description
1 polymer ?
#
loop_
_entity_poly.entity_id
_entity_poly.type
_entity_poly.pdbx_seq_one_letter_code
_entity_poly.pdbx_strand_id
1 'polypeptide(L)'
;MGYRPAAAWSVLLALTLPVLASAQSSSSQSTTQDPQQTPATLPSTTITVTVVGTTPLVGIELPIDQVAAPVQTLTGRNIETSGALDLPAYLNQRLNGVHVNETQGNPFQTDVNYRGYTASPLLGTPQGLSVYMDGVRLNQPFGDVVSWDLIPKVAIFSGALMPGSNPLFGLNTLGGALSIQTKDGRNSPGTKVQAIYGNDVRRALEFEHGGSRAESGINWYVAGNLFAENGWRHAPSDVRQLFGKLGRGKGRTDMSVSLAYADNSLNGNGVQEIGFLDRDYKSVYTKPDETNNQSTFLNATVTRALSDRVTFSINGYFRDIHTDTLNGDINEASLDQAVYQPTVAEQAALFAAGYITAPVIGANASNTPFPYLRCVANVLLNDEPAETCNGLINRGQTEQRNGGVSGQFTVREPRHQLTAGGAFDRSSLAFTQSTELAYLNPDRSVTGTGAFANGETGGEIDGEPFDARVNLDGTVQTWSLFATDTIRLQSQWHLTLSGRFNQTTVENRDLISPGGGPGSLDGRHVFSRLNPAVGITYDPSTHLNVYAGYSEGSRAATSIELGCADPEQPCKLPNAMAGDPALDQVVTRTIEAGMRGERGRLAWHGSFFHARNEDDILFVTSEQTGFGYFRNFGETRRQGIELGATSQLGRVSLGGGYTFLDATFQSEETVNGESNASNDAAVSGAPGLEGTIHIVPGDRMPLVPRHMIKVFANIQVTSAFNIDVDLMGVSSTIARGNENNLHEPDGTYYLGPGDSPGYAVVNFGGRYAITRWLHVVGQINNLFDRRYYTASQLGAMGFTDQETFIARPLPPINGEFPVRHSTFYAPGAPIRGWIGTRFAF
;
A
#
# COMPACT_ATOMS: atom_id res chain seq x y z
N MET A 1 3.01 -32.37 10.81
CA MET A 1 2.30 -32.61 12.11
C MET A 1 3.23 -32.22 13.24
N GLY A 2 2.91 -31.20 13.98
CA GLY A 2 3.67 -30.77 15.16
C GLY A 2 3.31 -29.36 15.56
N TYR A 3 2.08 -29.20 16.06
CA TYR A 3 1.69 -27.97 16.75
C TYR A 3 2.62 -27.74 17.97
N ARG A 4 3.45 -26.71 17.92
CA ARG A 4 4.04 -26.17 19.14
C ARG A 4 3.07 -25.17 19.74
N PRO A 5 2.66 -25.32 21.01
CA PRO A 5 1.78 -24.36 21.65
C PRO A 5 2.55 -23.07 21.92
N ALA A 6 2.02 -21.95 21.44
CA ALA A 6 2.47 -20.62 21.80
C ALA A 6 2.38 -20.45 23.32
N ALA A 7 3.51 -20.13 23.95
CA ALA A 7 3.58 -19.82 25.37
C ALA A 7 2.82 -18.51 25.62
N ALA A 8 1.65 -18.61 26.22
CA ALA A 8 0.86 -17.48 26.68
C ALA A 8 1.61 -16.82 27.85
N TRP A 9 2.25 -15.68 27.60
CA TRP A 9 2.71 -14.79 28.66
C TRP A 9 1.53 -13.97 29.16
N SER A 10 0.91 -14.46 30.27
CA SER A 10 -0.09 -13.71 31.00
C SER A 10 0.62 -12.62 31.81
N VAL A 11 0.70 -11.42 31.24
CA VAL A 11 1.08 -10.24 32.01
C VAL A 11 -0.14 -9.78 32.80
N LEU A 12 -0.22 -10.16 34.05
CA LEU A 12 -1.17 -9.64 35.02
C LEU A 12 -0.76 -8.19 35.37
N LEU A 13 -1.42 -7.21 34.72
CA LEU A 13 -1.29 -5.80 35.13
C LEU A 13 -2.20 -5.56 36.33
N ALA A 14 -1.64 -5.55 37.55
CA ALA A 14 -2.35 -5.15 38.73
C ALA A 14 -2.61 -3.63 38.71
N LEU A 15 -3.83 -3.24 38.38
CA LEU A 15 -4.33 -1.87 38.52
C LEU A 15 -4.61 -1.59 40.00
N THR A 16 -3.67 -0.94 40.67
CA THR A 16 -3.93 -0.32 41.99
C THR A 16 -4.62 1.02 41.77
N LEU A 17 -5.88 1.07 42.11
CA LEU A 17 -6.66 2.31 42.21
C LEU A 17 -6.19 3.14 43.42
N PRO A 18 -5.90 4.45 43.28
CA PRO A 18 -5.68 5.30 44.42
C PRO A 18 -7.02 5.69 45.07
N VAL A 19 -7.06 5.52 46.36
CA VAL A 19 -8.15 5.89 47.28
C VAL A 19 -8.37 7.41 47.23
N LEU A 20 -9.61 7.82 47.06
CA LEU A 20 -10.09 9.19 47.21
C LEU A 20 -9.86 9.70 48.62
N ALA A 21 -9.00 10.69 48.78
CA ALA A 21 -8.92 11.50 49.98
C ALA A 21 -9.88 12.68 49.87
N SER A 22 -10.85 12.71 50.75
CA SER A 22 -11.80 13.82 50.96
C SER A 22 -11.10 15.05 51.51
N ALA A 23 -11.16 16.18 50.83
CA ALA A 23 -10.74 17.47 51.37
C ALA A 23 -11.95 18.24 51.89
N GLN A 24 -11.81 18.66 53.14
CA GLN A 24 -12.78 19.47 53.85
C GLN A 24 -12.88 20.89 53.32
N SER A 25 -14.12 21.38 53.25
CA SER A 25 -14.49 22.76 52.97
C SER A 25 -14.12 23.72 54.12
N SER A 26 -13.42 24.80 53.79
CA SER A 26 -13.35 25.98 54.64
C SER A 26 -14.09 27.14 53.97
N SER A 27 -15.09 27.61 54.66
CA SER A 27 -15.91 28.82 54.32
C SER A 27 -15.11 30.12 54.56
N SER A 28 -15.14 31.03 53.60
CA SER A 28 -14.86 32.43 53.84
C SER A 28 -15.74 33.36 53.03
N GLN A 29 -16.18 34.35 53.68
CA GLN A 29 -17.24 35.33 53.48
C GLN A 29 -17.20 36.09 52.16
N SER A 30 -18.43 36.40 51.69
CA SER A 30 -18.77 37.31 50.60
C SER A 30 -18.50 38.78 50.97
N THR A 31 -17.81 39.51 50.13
CA THR A 31 -17.96 40.96 49.97
C THR A 31 -18.47 41.28 48.59
N THR A 32 -19.65 41.85 48.54
CA THR A 32 -20.28 42.43 47.35
C THR A 32 -19.45 43.61 46.82
N GLN A 33 -19.03 43.56 45.60
CA GLN A 33 -18.61 44.71 44.78
C GLN A 33 -19.40 44.75 43.47
N ASP A 34 -19.84 45.95 43.15
CA ASP A 34 -20.61 46.42 41.99
C ASP A 34 -20.01 45.97 40.65
N PRO A 35 -20.82 45.66 39.60
CA PRO A 35 -20.29 45.23 38.33
C PRO A 35 -19.79 46.42 37.52
N GLN A 36 -18.49 46.64 37.47
CA GLN A 36 -17.86 47.45 36.44
C GLN A 36 -17.98 46.74 35.08
N GLN A 37 -18.57 47.42 34.12
CA GLN A 37 -18.60 47.03 32.72
C GLN A 37 -17.20 46.79 32.18
N THR A 38 -16.86 45.57 31.95
CA THR A 38 -15.67 45.18 31.17
C THR A 38 -15.85 45.58 29.72
N PRO A 39 -14.89 46.27 29.09
CA PRO A 39 -14.97 46.55 27.64
C PRO A 39 -15.04 45.24 26.86
N ALA A 40 -15.97 45.16 25.92
CA ALA A 40 -16.07 44.03 25.01
C ALA A 40 -14.75 43.87 24.26
N THR A 41 -13.95 42.91 24.64
CA THR A 41 -12.82 42.42 23.84
C THR A 41 -13.36 41.89 22.52
N LEU A 42 -13.06 42.57 21.43
CA LEU A 42 -13.25 42.07 20.08
C LEU A 42 -12.59 40.65 19.99
N PRO A 43 -13.24 39.66 19.37
CA PRO A 43 -12.62 38.38 19.19
C PRO A 43 -11.34 38.60 18.37
N SER A 44 -10.21 38.30 18.97
CA SER A 44 -8.94 38.26 18.25
C SER A 44 -9.07 37.21 17.14
N THR A 45 -9.10 37.66 15.91
CA THR A 45 -9.04 36.78 14.75
C THR A 45 -7.66 36.11 14.76
N THR A 46 -7.60 34.91 15.31
CA THR A 46 -6.38 34.11 15.25
C THR A 46 -6.23 33.63 13.80
N ILE A 47 -5.30 34.23 13.06
CA ILE A 47 -4.92 33.77 11.73
C ILE A 47 -4.15 32.47 11.95
N THR A 48 -4.77 31.34 11.65
CA THR A 48 -4.12 30.02 11.69
C THR A 48 -3.35 29.85 10.39
N VAL A 49 -2.02 30.01 10.45
CA VAL A 49 -1.14 29.73 9.29
C VAL A 49 -0.89 28.22 9.26
N THR A 50 -1.30 27.57 8.18
CA THR A 50 -0.95 26.16 7.95
C THR A 50 0.51 26.07 7.58
N VAL A 51 1.29 25.33 8.35
CA VAL A 51 2.71 25.08 8.10
C VAL A 51 2.91 23.63 7.70
N VAL A 52 3.85 23.38 6.79
CA VAL A 52 4.14 22.03 6.28
C VAL A 52 5.64 21.77 6.31
N GLY A 53 6.02 20.56 6.69
CA GLY A 53 7.39 20.10 6.62
C GLY A 53 7.82 19.92 5.17
N THR A 54 8.92 20.54 4.77
CA THR A 54 9.45 20.45 3.41
C THR A 54 10.56 19.41 3.25
N THR A 55 11.00 18.83 4.35
CA THR A 55 11.93 17.70 4.43
C THR A 55 11.35 16.61 5.34
N PRO A 56 11.81 15.36 5.23
CA PRO A 56 11.34 14.29 6.11
C PRO A 56 11.62 14.58 7.60
N LEU A 57 12.74 15.23 7.91
CA LEU A 57 13.12 15.53 9.29
C LEU A 57 12.24 16.64 9.89
N VAL A 58 11.84 16.44 11.15
CA VAL A 58 11.07 17.41 11.90
C VAL A 58 11.92 18.65 12.22
N GLY A 59 11.27 19.82 12.26
CA GLY A 59 11.88 21.07 12.70
C GLY A 59 12.03 22.14 11.62
N ILE A 60 11.58 21.88 10.40
CA ILE A 60 11.53 22.83 9.30
C ILE A 60 10.14 22.83 8.71
N GLU A 61 9.39 23.81 9.13
CA GLU A 61 8.06 24.05 8.61
C GLU A 61 8.07 25.37 7.84
N LEU A 62 7.54 25.34 6.63
CA LEU A 62 7.24 26.54 5.86
C LEU A 62 5.74 26.81 5.91
N PRO A 63 5.33 28.07 5.95
CA PRO A 63 3.96 28.44 5.63
C PRO A 63 3.58 27.87 4.25
N ILE A 64 2.37 27.34 4.13
CA ILE A 64 1.94 26.66 2.90
C ILE A 64 1.98 27.58 1.67
N ASP A 65 1.79 28.89 1.86
CA ASP A 65 1.90 29.92 0.82
C ASP A 65 3.31 30.07 0.23
N GLN A 66 4.34 29.62 0.93
CA GLN A 66 5.72 29.60 0.47
C GLN A 66 6.12 28.28 -0.21
N VAL A 67 5.24 27.31 -0.28
CA VAL A 67 5.49 26.01 -0.90
C VAL A 67 4.87 25.95 -2.30
N ALA A 68 5.71 25.78 -3.32
CA ALA A 68 5.29 25.75 -4.72
C ALA A 68 4.71 24.38 -5.15
N ALA A 69 3.78 23.84 -4.34
CA ALA A 69 3.10 22.56 -4.60
C ALA A 69 1.73 22.53 -3.92
N PRO A 70 0.72 21.76 -4.44
CA PRO A 70 -0.60 21.62 -3.84
C PRO A 70 -0.59 20.59 -2.70
N VAL A 71 0.09 20.90 -1.61
CA VAL A 71 0.21 20.02 -0.45
C VAL A 71 -1.16 19.78 0.19
N GLN A 72 -1.49 18.51 0.43
CA GLN A 72 -2.69 18.11 1.16
C GLN A 72 -2.31 17.67 2.58
N THR A 73 -2.94 18.28 3.58
CA THR A 73 -2.65 17.98 4.99
C THR A 73 -3.74 17.13 5.62
N LEU A 74 -3.35 16.32 6.58
CA LEU A 74 -4.24 15.51 7.40
C LEU A 74 -3.90 15.66 8.88
N THR A 75 -4.88 15.44 9.74
CA THR A 75 -4.69 15.41 11.18
C THR A 75 -5.19 14.10 11.77
N GLY A 76 -4.59 13.65 12.87
CA GLY A 76 -5.06 12.47 13.60
C GLY A 76 -6.54 12.60 14.02
N ARG A 77 -6.99 13.82 14.31
CA ARG A 77 -8.41 14.10 14.62
C ARG A 77 -9.31 13.81 13.41
N ASN A 78 -8.90 14.20 12.21
CA ASN A 78 -9.67 13.95 10.99
C ASN A 78 -9.72 12.45 10.68
N ILE A 79 -8.63 11.71 10.88
CA ILE A 79 -8.60 10.26 10.76
C ILE A 79 -9.55 9.62 11.78
N GLU A 80 -9.46 10.03 13.05
CA GLU A 80 -10.30 9.52 14.13
C GLU A 80 -11.80 9.77 13.91
N THR A 81 -12.17 10.91 13.32
CA THR A 81 -13.58 11.28 13.08
C THR A 81 -14.15 10.72 11.79
N SER A 82 -13.33 10.37 10.80
CA SER A 82 -13.80 9.80 9.53
C SER A 82 -14.34 8.37 9.66
N GLY A 83 -14.03 7.67 10.75
CA GLY A 83 -14.37 6.27 10.92
C GLY A 83 -13.57 5.30 10.02
N ALA A 84 -12.53 5.78 9.35
CA ALA A 84 -11.67 4.96 8.50
C ALA A 84 -10.97 3.86 9.31
N LEU A 85 -10.91 2.67 8.73
CA LEU A 85 -10.31 1.50 9.37
C LEU A 85 -8.81 1.70 9.62
N ASP A 86 -8.12 2.18 8.60
CA ASP A 86 -6.68 2.43 8.58
C ASP A 86 -6.34 3.74 7.87
N LEU A 87 -5.05 3.99 7.64
CA LEU A 87 -4.60 5.20 6.94
C LEU A 87 -4.96 5.19 5.45
N PRO A 88 -4.74 4.11 4.67
CA PRO A 88 -5.19 4.02 3.28
C PRO A 88 -6.67 4.34 3.08
N ALA A 89 -7.55 3.80 3.91
CA ALA A 89 -8.98 4.07 3.84
C ALA A 89 -9.28 5.56 4.03
N TYR A 90 -8.60 6.24 4.97
CA TYR A 90 -8.73 7.68 5.16
C TYR A 90 -8.24 8.48 3.94
N LEU A 91 -7.06 8.13 3.39
CA LEU A 91 -6.50 8.79 2.21
C LEU A 91 -7.46 8.67 1.02
N ASN A 92 -8.01 7.46 0.82
CA ASN A 92 -8.99 7.18 -0.23
C ASN A 92 -10.27 7.98 -0.08
N GLN A 93 -10.77 8.18 1.13
CA GLN A 93 -12.02 8.93 1.41
C GLN A 93 -11.84 10.44 1.27
N ARG A 94 -10.68 11.00 1.61
CA ARG A 94 -10.52 12.43 1.91
C ARG A 94 -9.52 13.18 1.01
N LEU A 95 -8.48 12.53 0.48
CA LEU A 95 -7.46 13.23 -0.29
C LEU A 95 -7.74 13.17 -1.79
N ASN A 96 -7.57 14.31 -2.47
CA ASN A 96 -7.72 14.41 -3.91
C ASN A 96 -6.64 13.60 -4.62
N GLY A 97 -6.96 13.02 -5.78
CA GLY A 97 -6.03 12.26 -6.60
C GLY A 97 -5.64 10.89 -6.03
N VAL A 98 -6.08 10.56 -4.82
CA VAL A 98 -5.82 9.26 -4.20
C VAL A 98 -6.97 8.29 -4.50
N HIS A 99 -6.65 7.07 -4.90
CA HIS A 99 -7.59 5.95 -4.93
C HIS A 99 -6.88 4.68 -4.43
N VAL A 100 -7.66 3.67 -4.07
CA VAL A 100 -7.17 2.42 -3.51
C VAL A 100 -7.65 1.26 -4.37
N ASN A 101 -6.73 0.36 -4.74
CA ASN A 101 -7.03 -0.94 -5.31
C ASN A 101 -6.91 -2.01 -4.23
N GLU A 102 -7.90 -2.90 -4.15
CA GLU A 102 -7.96 -3.97 -3.14
C GLU A 102 -7.63 -5.33 -3.80
N THR A 103 -6.54 -5.40 -4.57
CA THR A 103 -6.15 -6.58 -5.37
C THR A 103 -5.99 -7.84 -4.52
N GLN A 104 -5.51 -7.71 -3.28
CA GLN A 104 -5.41 -8.83 -2.34
C GLN A 104 -6.74 -9.19 -1.64
N GLY A 105 -7.75 -8.32 -1.72
CA GLY A 105 -9.02 -8.55 -1.06
C GLY A 105 -9.00 -8.44 0.47
N ASN A 106 -7.89 -7.98 1.06
CA ASN A 106 -7.75 -7.67 2.49
C ASN A 106 -7.65 -6.15 2.70
N PRO A 107 -8.42 -5.56 3.63
CA PRO A 107 -8.45 -4.11 3.82
C PRO A 107 -7.12 -3.51 4.33
N PHE A 108 -6.23 -4.30 4.91
CA PHE A 108 -4.91 -3.85 5.36
C PHE A 108 -3.80 -4.04 4.33
N GLN A 109 -4.10 -4.70 3.19
CA GLN A 109 -3.15 -4.99 2.12
C GLN A 109 -3.55 -4.27 0.81
N THR A 110 -3.81 -2.99 0.89
CA THR A 110 -4.31 -2.20 -0.23
C THR A 110 -3.21 -1.45 -0.96
N ASP A 111 -3.37 -1.29 -2.28
CA ASP A 111 -2.52 -0.44 -3.10
C ASP A 111 -3.02 0.99 -3.04
N VAL A 112 -2.25 1.88 -2.44
CA VAL A 112 -2.57 3.32 -2.44
C VAL A 112 -1.97 3.96 -3.69
N ASN A 113 -2.85 4.49 -4.52
CA ASN A 113 -2.46 5.17 -5.76
C ASN A 113 -2.67 6.67 -5.63
N TYR A 114 -1.68 7.45 -6.04
CA TYR A 114 -1.75 8.89 -6.15
C TYR A 114 -1.18 9.34 -7.49
N ARG A 115 -2.01 9.99 -8.31
CA ARG A 115 -1.62 10.46 -9.65
C ARG A 115 -1.05 9.35 -10.57
N GLY A 116 -1.52 8.10 -10.40
CA GLY A 116 -1.01 6.95 -11.16
C GLY A 116 0.34 6.40 -10.69
N TYR A 117 0.80 6.80 -9.51
CA TYR A 117 1.93 6.20 -8.80
C TYR A 117 1.43 5.44 -7.58
N THR A 118 2.08 4.34 -7.25
CA THR A 118 1.59 3.39 -6.24
C THR A 118 2.53 3.32 -5.04
N ALA A 119 1.94 3.10 -3.86
CA ALA A 119 2.58 2.54 -2.68
C ALA A 119 1.77 1.29 -2.27
N SER A 120 2.34 0.13 -2.47
CA SER A 120 1.70 -1.17 -2.31
C SER A 120 2.47 -2.05 -1.32
N PRO A 121 1.81 -2.93 -0.55
CA PRO A 121 2.47 -3.98 0.20
C PRO A 121 2.91 -5.16 -0.67
N LEU A 122 2.47 -5.22 -1.94
CA LEU A 122 2.72 -6.34 -2.84
C LEU A 122 4.06 -6.20 -3.56
N LEU A 123 4.85 -7.25 -3.49
CA LEU A 123 6.01 -7.42 -4.35
C LEU A 123 5.56 -7.49 -5.82
N GLY A 124 6.38 -6.95 -6.73
CA GLY A 124 6.03 -6.94 -8.15
C GLY A 124 5.16 -5.76 -8.61
N THR A 125 4.60 -4.98 -7.69
CA THR A 125 3.88 -3.76 -8.06
C THR A 125 4.86 -2.60 -8.21
N PRO A 126 4.91 -1.90 -9.36
CA PRO A 126 5.78 -0.75 -9.54
C PRO A 126 5.48 0.35 -8.52
N GLN A 127 6.48 0.67 -7.68
CA GLN A 127 6.35 1.64 -6.61
C GLN A 127 6.74 3.05 -7.10
N GLY A 128 6.09 4.09 -6.59
CA GLY A 128 6.37 5.48 -7.01
C GLY A 128 6.03 6.53 -5.97
N LEU A 129 5.63 6.10 -4.76
CA LEU A 129 5.35 6.97 -3.62
C LEU A 129 6.26 6.63 -2.44
N SER A 130 6.83 7.66 -1.82
CA SER A 130 7.57 7.52 -0.58
C SER A 130 6.69 7.77 0.64
N VAL A 131 6.78 6.93 1.65
CA VAL A 131 6.06 7.08 2.92
C VAL A 131 7.05 7.25 4.06
N TYR A 132 6.84 8.27 4.89
CA TYR A 132 7.70 8.60 6.03
C TYR A 132 6.91 8.67 7.32
N MET A 133 7.52 8.22 8.42
CA MET A 133 7.01 8.40 9.77
C MET A 133 8.12 8.96 10.67
N ASP A 134 7.87 10.12 11.29
CA ASP A 134 8.84 10.85 12.12
C ASP A 134 10.25 10.97 11.48
N GLY A 135 10.30 11.24 10.18
CA GLY A 135 11.55 11.43 9.42
C GLY A 135 12.18 10.18 8.83
N VAL A 136 11.66 9.00 9.14
CA VAL A 136 12.17 7.73 8.64
C VAL A 136 11.31 7.20 7.49
N ARG A 137 11.95 6.77 6.40
CA ARG A 137 11.27 6.15 5.27
C ARG A 137 10.76 4.76 5.63
N LEU A 138 9.48 4.51 5.36
CA LEU A 138 8.83 3.25 5.67
C LEU A 138 8.84 2.24 4.52
N ASN A 139 9.06 2.67 3.28
CA ASN A 139 9.24 1.74 2.16
C ASN A 139 10.34 0.73 2.48
N GLN A 140 10.08 -0.54 2.20
CA GLN A 140 10.98 -1.65 2.54
C GLN A 140 12.00 -1.88 1.43
N PRO A 141 13.29 -2.04 1.72
CA PRO A 141 14.35 -2.06 0.72
C PRO A 141 14.29 -3.19 -0.31
N PHE A 142 13.69 -4.34 0.04
CA PHE A 142 13.65 -5.50 -0.86
C PHE A 142 12.85 -5.23 -2.14
N GLY A 143 11.64 -4.69 -2.03
CA GLY A 143 10.77 -4.40 -3.17
C GLY A 143 10.20 -2.99 -3.14
N ASP A 144 10.73 -2.12 -2.29
CA ASP A 144 10.25 -0.75 -2.04
C ASP A 144 8.78 -0.67 -1.59
N VAL A 145 8.22 -1.78 -1.12
CA VAL A 145 6.84 -1.95 -0.69
C VAL A 145 6.52 -1.20 0.60
N VAL A 146 5.24 -0.91 0.81
CA VAL A 146 4.73 -0.26 2.02
C VAL A 146 3.68 -1.14 2.68
N SER A 147 4.04 -1.80 3.77
CA SER A 147 3.09 -2.57 4.60
C SER A 147 2.30 -1.62 5.50
N TRP A 148 1.09 -1.28 5.08
CA TRP A 148 0.23 -0.31 5.76
C TRP A 148 -0.23 -0.78 7.14
N ASP A 149 -0.36 -2.08 7.31
CA ASP A 149 -0.70 -2.76 8.56
C ASP A 149 0.36 -2.57 9.67
N LEU A 150 1.60 -2.18 9.30
CA LEU A 150 2.66 -1.88 10.25
C LEU A 150 2.63 -0.42 10.77
N ILE A 151 1.75 0.43 10.23
CA ILE A 151 1.62 1.83 10.62
C ILE A 151 0.53 2.00 11.67
N PRO A 152 0.85 2.39 12.93
CA PRO A 152 -0.13 2.51 13.99
C PRO A 152 -1.00 3.77 13.80
N LYS A 153 -2.17 3.62 13.17
CA LYS A 153 -3.13 4.71 12.89
C LYS A 153 -3.42 5.57 14.12
N VAL A 154 -3.60 4.94 15.29
CA VAL A 154 -3.93 5.61 16.56
C VAL A 154 -2.84 6.59 16.98
N ALA A 155 -1.59 6.34 16.62
CA ALA A 155 -0.44 7.18 16.98
C ALA A 155 -0.25 8.38 16.03
N ILE A 156 -1.00 8.53 14.97
CA ILE A 156 -0.82 9.63 14.00
C ILE A 156 -1.36 10.93 14.58
N PHE A 157 -0.51 11.96 14.63
CA PHE A 157 -0.86 13.33 14.99
C PHE A 157 -1.25 14.17 13.77
N SER A 158 -0.38 14.17 12.77
CA SER A 158 -0.59 14.90 11.51
C SER A 158 0.17 14.24 10.38
N GLY A 159 -0.12 14.66 9.16
CA GLY A 159 0.65 14.27 7.99
C GLY A 159 0.40 15.23 6.85
N ALA A 160 1.25 15.10 5.83
CA ALA A 160 1.17 15.86 4.60
C ALA A 160 1.48 14.95 3.41
N LEU A 161 0.61 14.98 2.41
CA LEU A 161 0.87 14.41 1.09
C LEU A 161 1.47 15.52 0.23
N MET A 162 2.76 15.39 -0.06
CA MET A 162 3.54 16.28 -0.92
C MET A 162 3.51 15.71 -2.32
N PRO A 163 2.89 16.38 -3.29
CA PRO A 163 2.85 15.90 -4.66
C PRO A 163 4.14 16.15 -5.42
N GLY A 164 4.28 15.47 -6.56
CA GLY A 164 5.37 15.64 -7.50
C GLY A 164 6.67 14.98 -7.07
N SER A 165 7.66 15.08 -7.92
CA SER A 165 8.98 14.45 -7.76
C SER A 165 9.88 15.25 -6.82
N ASN A 166 9.41 15.50 -5.58
CA ASN A 166 10.15 16.36 -4.64
C ASN A 166 11.46 15.69 -4.17
N PRO A 167 12.63 16.15 -4.60
CA PRO A 167 13.90 15.49 -4.32
C PRO A 167 14.28 15.47 -2.84
N LEU A 168 13.75 16.40 -2.03
CA LEU A 168 14.08 16.49 -0.60
C LEU A 168 13.60 15.28 0.19
N PHE A 169 12.55 14.57 -0.32
CA PHE A 169 12.08 13.32 0.25
C PHE A 169 12.86 12.09 -0.22
N GLY A 170 13.85 12.25 -1.10
CA GLY A 170 14.81 11.22 -1.46
C GLY A 170 14.33 10.23 -2.52
N LEU A 171 14.74 8.96 -2.36
CA LEU A 171 14.48 7.90 -3.33
C LEU A 171 13.00 7.58 -3.49
N ASN A 172 12.64 7.14 -4.71
CA ASN A 172 11.30 6.70 -5.07
C ASN A 172 10.18 7.73 -4.82
N THR A 173 10.53 9.01 -4.80
CA THR A 173 9.56 10.09 -4.75
C THR A 173 9.26 10.53 -6.19
N LEU A 174 8.61 9.67 -6.97
CA LEU A 174 8.27 9.93 -8.36
C LEU A 174 6.95 10.73 -8.45
N GLY A 175 5.89 10.25 -7.81
CA GLY A 175 4.56 10.87 -7.79
C GLY A 175 4.26 11.70 -6.56
N GLY A 176 4.97 11.46 -5.47
CA GLY A 176 4.78 12.19 -4.21
C GLY A 176 5.35 11.51 -3.00
N ALA A 177 5.27 12.20 -1.87
CA ALA A 177 5.67 11.69 -0.57
C ALA A 177 4.56 11.92 0.48
N LEU A 178 4.24 10.89 1.25
CA LEU A 178 3.40 10.98 2.44
C LEU A 178 4.29 11.05 3.67
N SER A 179 4.27 12.18 4.37
CA SER A 179 5.03 12.38 5.61
C SER A 179 4.08 12.41 6.81
N ILE A 180 4.29 11.50 7.75
CA ILE A 180 3.47 11.31 8.94
C ILE A 180 4.28 11.73 10.16
N GLN A 181 3.63 12.45 11.08
CA GLN A 181 4.15 12.78 12.40
C GLN A 181 3.31 12.08 13.46
N THR A 182 3.97 11.46 14.44
CA THR A 182 3.29 10.76 15.51
C THR A 182 2.97 11.68 16.69
N LYS A 183 1.96 11.28 17.47
CA LYS A 183 1.56 11.94 18.71
C LYS A 183 2.67 11.89 19.75
N ASP A 184 2.68 12.86 20.64
CA ASP A 184 3.49 12.92 21.85
C ASP A 184 2.64 13.35 23.07
N GLY A 185 3.22 13.33 24.25
CA GLY A 185 2.49 13.67 25.47
C GLY A 185 2.16 15.15 25.64
N ARG A 186 2.69 16.03 24.78
CA ARG A 186 2.39 17.47 24.78
C ARG A 186 1.20 17.80 23.89
N ASN A 187 1.15 17.18 22.70
CA ASN A 187 0.12 17.42 21.71
C ASN A 187 -1.11 16.52 21.87
N SER A 188 -1.00 15.43 22.65
CA SER A 188 -2.07 14.46 22.86
C SER A 188 -2.13 14.03 24.36
N PRO A 189 -2.38 14.97 25.28
CA PRO A 189 -2.51 14.66 26.70
C PRO A 189 -3.85 13.99 27.01
N GLY A 190 -3.88 13.18 28.08
CA GLY A 190 -5.07 12.48 28.55
C GLY A 190 -5.10 11.02 28.13
N THR A 191 -6.21 10.37 28.39
CA THR A 191 -6.44 8.95 28.09
C THR A 191 -7.66 8.81 27.21
N LYS A 192 -7.54 7.99 26.15
CA LYS A 192 -8.71 7.58 25.36
C LYS A 192 -8.70 6.07 25.20
N VAL A 193 -9.89 5.48 25.25
CA VAL A 193 -10.12 4.06 24.98
C VAL A 193 -11.36 3.95 24.11
N GLN A 194 -11.26 3.21 23.01
CA GLN A 194 -12.37 2.95 22.11
C GLN A 194 -12.54 1.46 21.89
N ALA A 195 -13.74 0.93 22.12
CA ALA A 195 -14.12 -0.42 21.77
C ALA A 195 -15.12 -0.39 20.63
N ILE A 196 -14.92 -1.26 19.64
CA ILE A 196 -15.71 -1.34 18.41
C ILE A 196 -16.21 -2.78 18.22
N TYR A 197 -17.45 -2.91 17.74
CA TYR A 197 -18.04 -4.16 17.28
C TYR A 197 -18.79 -3.93 15.96
N GLY A 198 -18.70 -4.86 15.01
CA GLY A 198 -19.30 -4.71 13.70
C GLY A 198 -19.59 -6.01 12.96
N ASN A 199 -19.95 -5.88 11.68
CA ASN A 199 -20.17 -7.01 10.79
C ASN A 199 -18.94 -7.94 10.74
N ASP A 200 -19.17 -9.18 10.34
CA ASP A 200 -18.14 -10.23 10.19
C ASP A 200 -17.34 -10.46 11.47
N VAL A 201 -18.01 -10.33 12.62
CA VAL A 201 -17.43 -10.46 13.97
C VAL A 201 -16.28 -9.46 14.17
N ARG A 202 -16.29 -8.32 13.47
CA ARG A 202 -15.32 -7.25 13.69
C ARG A 202 -15.34 -6.81 15.14
N ARG A 203 -14.16 -6.79 15.75
CA ARG A 203 -13.92 -6.32 17.10
C ARG A 203 -12.60 -5.56 17.12
N ALA A 204 -12.59 -4.40 17.75
CA ALA A 204 -11.37 -3.64 17.94
C ALA A 204 -11.34 -2.97 19.31
N LEU A 205 -10.15 -2.86 19.85
CA LEU A 205 -9.83 -2.08 21.06
C LEU A 205 -8.66 -1.17 20.75
N GLU A 206 -8.93 0.12 20.70
CA GLU A 206 -7.90 1.16 20.57
C GLU A 206 -7.74 1.87 21.90
N PHE A 207 -6.49 2.12 22.32
CA PHE A 207 -6.21 2.90 23.51
C PHE A 207 -5.06 3.87 23.25
N GLU A 208 -5.09 5.01 23.93
CA GLU A 208 -3.98 5.96 23.95
C GLU A 208 -3.91 6.66 25.33
N HIS A 209 -2.69 6.97 25.76
CA HIS A 209 -2.43 7.77 26.93
C HIS A 209 -1.22 8.65 26.73
N GLY A 210 -1.36 9.94 27.00
CA GLY A 210 -0.26 10.89 26.91
C GLY A 210 -0.22 11.86 28.10
N GLY A 211 0.96 12.36 28.36
CA GLY A 211 1.16 13.35 29.41
C GLY A 211 2.50 14.05 29.33
N SER A 212 2.61 15.16 30.02
CA SER A 212 3.84 15.95 30.11
C SER A 212 4.01 16.60 31.46
N ARG A 213 5.28 16.81 31.85
CA ARG A 213 5.69 17.54 33.04
C ARG A 213 6.46 18.81 32.65
N ALA A 214 5.83 19.96 32.79
CA ALA A 214 6.40 21.24 32.33
C ALA A 214 7.76 21.55 32.98
N GLU A 215 7.93 21.29 34.28
CA GLU A 215 9.18 21.59 35.04
C GLU A 215 10.41 20.84 34.51
N SER A 216 10.25 19.55 34.20
CA SER A 216 11.33 18.69 33.69
C SER A 216 11.41 18.70 32.16
N GLY A 217 10.35 19.16 31.49
CA GLY A 217 10.16 19.08 30.03
C GLY A 217 9.94 17.67 29.51
N ILE A 218 9.74 16.68 30.38
CA ILE A 218 9.50 15.29 30.00
C ILE A 218 8.05 15.13 29.55
N ASN A 219 7.86 14.41 28.43
CA ASN A 219 6.57 14.01 27.95
C ASN A 219 6.61 12.53 27.54
N TRP A 220 5.46 11.86 27.60
CA TRP A 220 5.30 10.46 27.23
C TRP A 220 3.98 10.24 26.51
N TYR A 221 3.96 9.29 25.62
CA TYR A 221 2.78 8.85 24.90
C TYR A 221 2.85 7.34 24.67
N VAL A 222 1.73 6.65 24.83
CA VAL A 222 1.57 5.24 24.52
C VAL A 222 0.23 5.04 23.83
N ALA A 223 0.19 4.20 22.80
CA ALA A 223 -1.03 3.84 22.09
C ALA A 223 -0.96 2.39 21.63
N GLY A 224 -2.12 1.76 21.48
CA GLY A 224 -2.21 0.42 20.94
C GLY A 224 -3.53 0.20 20.19
N ASN A 225 -3.49 -0.77 19.31
CA ASN A 225 -4.63 -1.25 18.53
C ASN A 225 -4.63 -2.77 18.55
N LEU A 226 -5.76 -3.34 18.93
CA LEU A 226 -6.07 -4.77 18.84
C LEU A 226 -7.31 -4.89 17.96
N PHE A 227 -7.16 -5.50 16.80
CA PHE A 227 -8.24 -5.63 15.82
C PHE A 227 -8.34 -7.08 15.37
N ALA A 228 -9.56 -7.59 15.24
CA ALA A 228 -9.81 -8.87 14.62
C ALA A 228 -11.16 -8.87 13.88
N GLU A 229 -11.21 -9.53 12.74
CA GLU A 229 -12.44 -9.79 12.00
C GLU A 229 -12.33 -11.06 11.14
N ASN A 230 -13.47 -11.67 10.76
CA ASN A 230 -13.49 -12.80 9.85
C ASN A 230 -13.41 -12.40 8.38
N GLY A 231 -13.56 -11.10 8.08
CA GLY A 231 -13.67 -10.59 6.72
C GLY A 231 -14.96 -11.00 5.99
N TRP A 232 -15.39 -10.21 5.04
CA TRP A 232 -16.66 -10.43 4.32
C TRP A 232 -16.54 -11.48 3.20
N ARG A 233 -15.32 -11.79 2.76
CA ARG A 233 -14.98 -12.82 1.76
C ARG A 233 -14.08 -13.92 2.35
N HIS A 234 -14.32 -14.35 3.58
CA HIS A 234 -13.45 -15.32 4.27
C HIS A 234 -11.98 -14.88 4.33
N ALA A 235 -11.74 -13.57 4.51
CA ALA A 235 -10.44 -12.95 4.62
C ALA A 235 -10.20 -12.46 6.07
N PRO A 236 -9.95 -13.37 7.04
CA PRO A 236 -9.73 -12.99 8.43
C PRO A 236 -8.51 -12.09 8.57
N SER A 237 -8.57 -11.20 9.55
CA SER A 237 -7.46 -10.32 9.92
C SER A 237 -7.34 -10.25 11.42
N ASP A 238 -6.12 -10.39 11.95
CA ASP A 238 -5.74 -10.14 13.34
C ASP A 238 -4.59 -9.13 13.32
N VAL A 239 -4.83 -7.91 13.83
CA VAL A 239 -3.86 -6.82 13.81
C VAL A 239 -3.58 -6.35 15.23
N ARG A 240 -2.33 -6.42 15.64
CA ARG A 240 -1.84 -6.04 16.96
C ARG A 240 -0.71 -5.04 16.83
N GLN A 241 -0.95 -3.82 17.27
CA GLN A 241 0.00 -2.73 17.17
C GLN A 241 0.18 -2.06 18.51
N LEU A 242 1.44 -1.74 18.84
CA LEU A 242 1.82 -0.97 20.03
C LEU A 242 2.76 0.15 19.60
N PHE A 243 2.55 1.34 20.15
CA PHE A 243 3.41 2.50 19.93
C PHE A 243 3.72 3.18 21.28
N GLY A 244 4.98 3.54 21.49
CA GLY A 244 5.43 4.32 22.62
C GLY A 244 6.38 5.43 22.21
N LYS A 245 6.26 6.62 22.82
CA LYS A 245 7.14 7.76 22.58
C LYS A 245 7.46 8.45 23.90
N LEU A 246 8.74 8.60 24.18
CA LEU A 246 9.25 9.36 25.34
C LEU A 246 10.04 10.56 24.80
N GLY A 247 9.66 11.74 25.24
CA GLY A 247 10.30 12.99 24.85
C GLY A 247 10.77 13.84 25.99
N ARG A 248 11.73 14.73 25.71
CA ARG A 248 12.18 15.78 26.62
C ARG A 248 12.48 17.05 25.85
N GLY A 249 11.68 18.09 26.12
CA GLY A 249 11.92 19.44 25.61
C GLY A 249 12.33 20.36 26.75
N LYS A 250 13.59 20.85 26.73
CA LYS A 250 14.09 21.80 27.71
C LYS A 250 15.01 22.84 27.06
N GLY A 251 14.65 24.11 27.24
CA GLY A 251 15.39 25.22 26.67
C GLY A 251 15.38 25.17 25.13
N ARG A 252 16.55 25.08 24.52
CA ARG A 252 16.75 25.06 23.06
C ARG A 252 16.84 23.64 22.47
N THR A 253 16.62 22.60 23.27
CA THR A 253 16.77 21.22 22.84
C THR A 253 15.48 20.45 23.04
N ASP A 254 15.02 19.77 22.00
CA ASP A 254 13.96 18.79 22.01
C ASP A 254 14.52 17.43 21.55
N MET A 255 14.24 16.38 22.29
CA MET A 255 14.65 15.02 21.95
C MET A 255 13.51 14.04 22.22
N SER A 256 13.44 13.02 21.40
CA SER A 256 12.49 11.93 21.62
C SER A 256 13.04 10.59 21.15
N VAL A 257 12.53 9.53 21.78
CA VAL A 257 12.71 8.14 21.36
C VAL A 257 11.33 7.52 21.23
N SER A 258 11.07 6.85 20.11
CA SER A 258 9.83 6.14 19.87
C SER A 258 10.11 4.68 19.51
N LEU A 259 9.17 3.81 19.91
CA LEU A 259 9.13 2.40 19.58
C LEU A 259 7.76 2.09 18.99
N ALA A 260 7.73 1.46 17.82
CA ALA A 260 6.53 0.83 17.27
C ALA A 260 6.77 -0.68 17.15
N TYR A 261 5.77 -1.46 17.53
CA TYR A 261 5.74 -2.91 17.38
C TYR A 261 4.43 -3.32 16.72
N ALA A 262 4.50 -4.23 15.76
CA ALA A 262 3.34 -4.83 15.14
C ALA A 262 3.55 -6.34 14.97
N ASP A 263 2.44 -7.10 15.09
CA ASP A 263 2.38 -8.55 14.91
C ASP A 263 1.00 -8.87 14.33
N ASN A 264 0.93 -9.06 13.02
CA ASN A 264 -0.30 -9.09 12.25
C ASN A 264 -0.40 -10.37 11.43
N SER A 265 -1.61 -10.94 11.38
CA SER A 265 -1.94 -12.05 10.50
C SER A 265 -3.11 -11.64 9.60
N LEU A 266 -2.91 -11.68 8.30
CA LEU A 266 -3.82 -11.19 7.28
C LEU A 266 -4.08 -12.28 6.25
N ASN A 267 -5.36 -12.54 5.92
CA ASN A 267 -5.69 -13.37 4.78
C ASN A 267 -6.20 -12.50 3.64
N GLY A 268 -5.59 -12.65 2.48
CA GLY A 268 -6.09 -12.16 1.22
C GLY A 268 -6.95 -13.22 0.52
N ASN A 269 -7.68 -12.83 -0.50
CA ASN A 269 -8.39 -13.78 -1.35
C ASN A 269 -8.24 -13.44 -2.83
N GLY A 270 -7.38 -12.49 -3.13
CA GLY A 270 -7.09 -12.04 -4.47
C GLY A 270 -8.31 -11.58 -5.26
N VAL A 271 -8.13 -11.54 -6.55
CA VAL A 271 -9.19 -11.25 -7.52
C VAL A 271 -10.06 -12.49 -7.77
N GLN A 272 -11.26 -12.28 -8.33
CA GLN A 272 -12.18 -13.36 -8.67
C GLN A 272 -12.75 -13.14 -10.06
N GLU A 273 -12.95 -14.21 -10.80
CA GLU A 273 -13.53 -14.21 -12.14
C GLU A 273 -14.97 -13.67 -12.12
N ILE A 274 -15.33 -12.89 -13.14
CA ILE A 274 -16.62 -12.17 -13.18
C ILE A 274 -17.84 -13.09 -13.11
N GLY A 275 -17.85 -14.23 -13.78
CA GLY A 275 -18.97 -15.17 -13.77
C GLY A 275 -19.22 -15.78 -12.40
N PHE A 276 -18.17 -15.95 -11.57
CA PHE A 276 -18.31 -16.35 -10.18
C PHE A 276 -18.88 -15.25 -9.31
N LEU A 277 -18.39 -14.00 -9.49
CA LEU A 277 -18.91 -12.84 -8.74
C LEU A 277 -20.38 -12.55 -9.04
N ASP A 278 -20.82 -12.81 -10.25
CA ASP A 278 -22.22 -12.66 -10.62
C ASP A 278 -23.12 -13.66 -9.89
N ARG A 279 -22.67 -14.91 -9.71
CA ARG A 279 -23.39 -15.96 -8.97
C ARG A 279 -23.28 -15.80 -7.46
N ASP A 280 -22.07 -15.64 -6.95
CA ASP A 280 -21.78 -15.37 -5.55
C ASP A 280 -20.72 -14.30 -5.41
N TYR A 281 -21.14 -13.10 -5.02
CA TYR A 281 -20.26 -11.96 -4.83
C TYR A 281 -19.19 -12.15 -3.73
N LYS A 282 -19.35 -13.19 -2.89
CA LYS A 282 -18.41 -13.54 -1.83
C LYS A 282 -17.45 -14.67 -2.22
N SER A 283 -17.60 -15.23 -3.42
CA SER A 283 -16.79 -16.36 -3.86
C SER A 283 -15.29 -16.04 -3.86
N VAL A 284 -14.48 -17.07 -3.61
CA VAL A 284 -13.02 -17.02 -3.57
C VAL A 284 -12.48 -17.93 -4.67
N TYR A 285 -11.42 -17.52 -5.35
CA TYR A 285 -10.87 -18.31 -6.46
C TYR A 285 -10.08 -19.51 -5.97
N THR A 286 -9.06 -19.27 -5.14
CA THR A 286 -8.27 -20.28 -4.44
C THR A 286 -7.97 -19.84 -3.01
N LYS A 287 -7.56 -20.76 -2.15
CA LYS A 287 -7.10 -20.52 -0.77
C LYS A 287 -6.15 -21.63 -0.30
N PRO A 288 -5.23 -21.35 0.68
CA PRO A 288 -5.10 -20.12 1.45
C PRO A 288 -4.38 -19.00 0.70
N ASP A 289 -4.47 -17.79 1.24
CA ASP A 289 -3.63 -16.65 0.88
C ASP A 289 -3.35 -15.86 2.16
N GLU A 290 -2.27 -16.20 2.84
CA GLU A 290 -1.95 -15.73 4.18
C GLU A 290 -0.67 -14.89 4.15
N THR A 291 -0.68 -13.79 4.89
CA THR A 291 0.50 -12.95 5.13
C THR A 291 0.61 -12.67 6.62
N ASN A 292 1.74 -13.04 7.21
CA ASN A 292 2.06 -12.73 8.59
C ASN A 292 3.20 -11.70 8.62
N ASN A 293 2.93 -10.52 9.21
CA ASN A 293 3.87 -9.41 9.29
C ASN A 293 4.23 -9.14 10.75
N GLN A 294 5.52 -9.16 11.06
CA GLN A 294 6.04 -8.72 12.34
C GLN A 294 7.05 -7.59 12.14
N SER A 295 6.97 -6.54 12.95
CA SER A 295 7.92 -5.43 12.86
C SER A 295 8.23 -4.82 14.22
N THR A 296 9.51 -4.50 14.41
CA THR A 296 10.00 -3.66 15.51
C THR A 296 10.69 -2.44 14.90
N PHE A 297 10.24 -1.26 15.24
CA PHE A 297 10.77 0.01 14.76
C PHE A 297 11.15 0.92 15.90
N LEU A 298 12.42 1.27 15.99
CA LEU A 298 12.99 2.22 16.96
C LEU A 298 13.47 3.47 16.23
N ASN A 299 13.09 4.66 16.71
CA ASN A 299 13.54 5.94 16.16
C ASN A 299 13.91 6.91 17.29
N ALA A 300 15.05 7.56 17.18
CA ALA A 300 15.54 8.59 18.09
C ALA A 300 15.76 9.89 17.33
N THR A 301 15.21 10.99 17.83
CA THR A 301 15.32 12.32 17.21
C THR A 301 15.86 13.33 18.20
N VAL A 302 16.71 14.25 17.72
CA VAL A 302 17.17 15.40 18.47
C VAL A 302 17.07 16.64 17.59
N THR A 303 16.41 17.67 18.09
CA THR A 303 16.37 19.00 17.46
C THR A 303 16.90 20.03 18.44
N ARG A 304 17.87 20.85 18.03
CA ARG A 304 18.49 21.86 18.88
C ARG A 304 18.62 23.20 18.12
N ALA A 305 18.03 24.23 18.70
CA ALA A 305 18.33 25.59 18.28
C ALA A 305 19.72 25.98 18.80
N LEU A 306 20.71 26.04 17.91
CA LEU A 306 22.08 26.45 18.20
C LEU A 306 22.17 27.97 18.47
N SER A 307 21.33 28.70 17.72
CA SER A 307 21.10 30.14 17.91
C SER A 307 19.63 30.44 17.58
N ASP A 308 19.23 31.70 17.64
CA ASP A 308 17.88 32.13 17.23
C ASP A 308 17.64 31.94 15.72
N ARG A 309 18.72 31.76 14.95
CA ARG A 309 18.69 31.64 13.49
C ARG A 309 19.08 30.24 13.00
N VAL A 310 19.78 29.47 13.80
CA VAL A 310 20.33 28.17 13.38
C VAL A 310 19.74 27.04 14.18
N THR A 311 19.12 26.10 13.52
CA THR A 311 18.58 24.85 14.10
C THR A 311 19.33 23.66 13.51
N PHE A 312 19.72 22.72 14.33
CA PHE A 312 20.25 21.42 13.97
C PHE A 312 19.23 20.35 14.32
N SER A 313 18.95 19.44 13.40
CA SER A 313 18.10 18.26 13.62
C SER A 313 18.81 17.01 13.14
N ILE A 314 18.70 15.94 13.92
CA ILE A 314 19.24 14.62 13.58
C ILE A 314 18.24 13.56 14.02
N ASN A 315 18.13 12.49 13.24
CA ASN A 315 17.52 11.26 13.67
C ASN A 315 18.40 10.04 13.39
N GLY A 316 18.19 8.98 14.19
CA GLY A 316 18.75 7.67 13.93
C GLY A 316 17.71 6.62 14.21
N TYR A 317 17.64 5.59 13.36
CA TYR A 317 16.62 4.57 13.47
C TYR A 317 17.17 3.17 13.26
N PHE A 318 16.43 2.21 13.79
CA PHE A 318 16.57 0.78 13.50
C PHE A 318 15.18 0.17 13.29
N ARG A 319 15.06 -0.70 12.28
CA ARG A 319 13.82 -1.42 11.99
C ARG A 319 14.13 -2.85 11.60
N ASP A 320 13.43 -3.79 12.23
CA ASP A 320 13.46 -5.23 11.94
C ASP A 320 12.07 -5.63 11.46
N ILE A 321 12.00 -6.31 10.31
CA ILE A 321 10.74 -6.72 9.69
C ILE A 321 10.89 -8.17 9.29
N HIS A 322 9.88 -8.96 9.62
CA HIS A 322 9.73 -10.34 9.21
C HIS A 322 8.34 -10.52 8.57
N THR A 323 8.32 -11.12 7.39
CA THR A 323 7.10 -11.38 6.63
C THR A 323 7.12 -12.82 6.14
N ASP A 324 6.10 -13.60 6.52
CA ASP A 324 5.84 -14.93 5.99
C ASP A 324 4.60 -14.90 5.12
N THR A 325 4.65 -15.55 3.95
CA THR A 325 3.52 -15.68 3.03
C THR A 325 3.25 -17.14 2.73
N LEU A 326 1.97 -17.50 2.63
CA LEU A 326 1.49 -18.81 2.21
C LEU A 326 0.36 -18.60 1.19
N ASN A 327 0.57 -19.02 -0.05
CA ASN A 327 -0.41 -18.88 -1.11
C ASN A 327 -0.68 -20.24 -1.78
N GLY A 328 -1.97 -20.59 -1.88
CA GLY A 328 -2.45 -21.73 -2.64
C GLY A 328 -3.07 -21.25 -3.94
N ASP A 329 -2.51 -21.66 -5.06
CA ASP A 329 -2.88 -21.17 -6.38
C ASP A 329 -3.20 -22.30 -7.37
N ILE A 330 -3.80 -21.97 -8.49
CA ILE A 330 -3.92 -22.86 -9.64
C ILE A 330 -2.56 -23.00 -10.31
N ASN A 331 -2.23 -24.21 -10.71
CA ASN A 331 -1.15 -24.44 -11.63
C ASN A 331 -1.65 -24.27 -13.07
N GLU A 332 -1.34 -23.15 -13.69
CA GLU A 332 -1.79 -22.83 -15.05
C GLU A 332 -1.23 -23.80 -16.10
N ALA A 333 -0.02 -24.34 -15.90
CA ALA A 333 0.57 -25.36 -16.78
C ALA A 333 -0.26 -26.65 -16.90
N SER A 334 -1.24 -26.84 -16.02
CA SER A 334 -2.17 -27.98 -16.10
C SER A 334 -3.43 -27.71 -16.95
N LEU A 335 -3.67 -26.49 -17.37
CA LEU A 335 -4.91 -26.11 -18.07
C LEU A 335 -4.96 -26.64 -19.52
N ASP A 336 -3.84 -26.68 -20.21
CA ASP A 336 -3.70 -27.24 -21.56
C ASP A 336 -3.36 -28.74 -21.56
N GLN A 337 -3.25 -29.38 -20.37
CA GLN A 337 -2.83 -30.75 -20.20
C GLN A 337 -4.00 -31.74 -20.01
N ALA A 338 -3.79 -33.02 -20.29
CA ALA A 338 -4.81 -34.06 -20.13
C ALA A 338 -4.92 -34.57 -18.68
N VAL A 339 -5.13 -33.68 -17.70
CA VAL A 339 -5.17 -34.05 -16.27
C VAL A 339 -6.27 -35.06 -15.89
N TYR A 340 -7.27 -35.24 -16.75
CA TYR A 340 -8.36 -36.18 -16.55
C TYR A 340 -8.08 -37.60 -17.06
N GLN A 341 -7.19 -37.80 -18.04
CA GLN A 341 -7.02 -39.05 -18.73
C GLN A 341 -5.88 -39.88 -18.14
N PRO A 342 -6.15 -40.84 -17.25
CA PRO A 342 -5.12 -41.60 -16.60
C PRO A 342 -4.53 -42.67 -17.56
N THR A 343 -3.23 -42.87 -17.43
CA THR A 343 -2.51 -43.97 -18.07
C THR A 343 -2.63 -45.25 -17.24
N VAL A 344 -2.31 -46.41 -17.86
CA VAL A 344 -2.25 -47.67 -17.14
C VAL A 344 -1.15 -47.71 -16.08
N ALA A 345 -0.04 -46.97 -16.33
CA ALA A 345 1.08 -46.86 -15.38
C ALA A 345 0.64 -46.04 -14.15
N GLU A 346 -0.05 -44.95 -14.35
CA GLU A 346 -0.59 -44.12 -13.26
C GLU A 346 -1.56 -44.91 -12.37
N GLN A 347 -2.46 -45.68 -12.96
CA GLN A 347 -3.39 -46.54 -12.20
C GLN A 347 -2.63 -47.61 -11.38
N ALA A 348 -1.60 -48.24 -11.98
CA ALA A 348 -0.80 -49.23 -11.30
C ALA A 348 0.02 -48.62 -10.14
N ALA A 349 0.58 -47.42 -10.31
CA ALA A 349 1.31 -46.69 -9.27
C ALA A 349 0.41 -46.33 -8.08
N LEU A 350 -0.76 -45.79 -8.34
CA LEU A 350 -1.76 -45.48 -7.27
C LEU A 350 -2.17 -46.74 -6.52
N PHE A 351 -2.45 -47.82 -7.21
CA PHE A 351 -2.83 -49.09 -6.58
C PHE A 351 -1.69 -49.66 -5.72
N ALA A 352 -0.44 -49.60 -6.21
CA ALA A 352 0.74 -50.02 -5.48
C ALA A 352 0.99 -49.18 -4.23
N ALA A 353 0.63 -47.90 -4.25
CA ALA A 353 0.69 -46.97 -3.12
C ALA A 353 -0.48 -47.12 -2.14
N GLY A 354 -1.43 -48.01 -2.40
CA GLY A 354 -2.57 -48.31 -1.51
C GLY A 354 -3.80 -47.42 -1.73
N TYR A 355 -3.89 -46.70 -2.82
CA TYR A 355 -5.09 -45.97 -3.19
C TYR A 355 -6.20 -46.94 -3.65
N ILE A 356 -7.33 -46.91 -2.99
CA ILE A 356 -8.47 -47.83 -3.30
C ILE A 356 -9.15 -47.37 -4.60
N THR A 357 -9.12 -46.09 -4.90
CA THR A 357 -9.77 -45.50 -6.08
C THR A 357 -8.68 -45.01 -7.05
N ALA A 358 -8.54 -45.70 -8.18
CA ALA A 358 -7.68 -45.27 -9.26
C ALA A 358 -8.40 -44.19 -10.11
N PRO A 359 -7.64 -43.36 -10.89
CA PRO A 359 -8.25 -42.46 -11.85
C PRO A 359 -9.18 -43.17 -12.81
N VAL A 360 -10.29 -42.55 -13.15
CA VAL A 360 -11.33 -43.15 -14.03
C VAL A 360 -10.93 -43.00 -15.48
N ILE A 361 -10.91 -44.08 -16.26
CA ILE A 361 -10.71 -44.01 -17.72
C ILE A 361 -11.92 -43.29 -18.34
N GLY A 362 -11.67 -42.30 -19.19
CA GLY A 362 -12.72 -41.40 -19.71
C GLY A 362 -13.13 -40.31 -18.74
N ALA A 363 -12.28 -40.02 -17.74
CA ALA A 363 -12.48 -38.92 -16.80
C ALA A 363 -12.53 -37.57 -17.53
N ASN A 364 -13.38 -36.70 -17.03
CA ASN A 364 -13.59 -35.33 -17.51
C ASN A 364 -14.18 -34.45 -16.38
N ALA A 365 -14.37 -33.16 -16.63
CA ALA A 365 -14.88 -32.22 -15.62
C ALA A 365 -16.23 -32.67 -15.00
N SER A 366 -17.10 -33.40 -15.75
CA SER A 366 -18.42 -33.78 -15.24
C SER A 366 -18.42 -35.02 -14.34
N ASN A 367 -17.47 -35.94 -14.52
CA ASN A 367 -17.38 -37.15 -13.72
C ASN A 367 -16.19 -37.17 -12.74
N THR A 368 -15.25 -36.27 -12.93
CA THR A 368 -14.04 -36.07 -12.10
C THR A 368 -13.81 -34.58 -11.87
N PRO A 369 -14.68 -33.89 -11.16
CA PRO A 369 -14.69 -32.41 -11.09
C PRO A 369 -13.41 -31.80 -10.48
N PHE A 370 -12.65 -32.56 -9.67
CA PHE A 370 -11.37 -32.17 -9.09
C PHE A 370 -10.39 -33.33 -9.24
N PRO A 371 -9.64 -33.41 -10.34
CA PRO A 371 -8.85 -34.58 -10.74
C PRO A 371 -7.50 -34.66 -10.02
N TYR A 372 -7.47 -34.93 -8.71
CA TYR A 372 -6.25 -34.97 -7.92
C TYR A 372 -5.45 -36.29 -8.08
N LEU A 373 -6.11 -37.42 -8.38
CA LEU A 373 -5.43 -38.72 -8.41
C LEU A 373 -4.37 -38.82 -9.49
N ARG A 374 -4.54 -38.14 -10.61
CA ARG A 374 -3.53 -38.10 -11.65
C ARG A 374 -2.28 -37.32 -11.25
N CYS A 375 -2.45 -36.19 -10.53
CA CYS A 375 -1.35 -35.48 -9.90
C CYS A 375 -0.57 -36.40 -8.95
N VAL A 376 -1.24 -37.11 -8.04
CA VAL A 376 -0.59 -38.04 -7.09
C VAL A 376 0.14 -39.15 -7.83
N ALA A 377 -0.45 -39.71 -8.90
CA ALA A 377 0.18 -40.77 -9.69
C ALA A 377 1.47 -40.29 -10.36
N ASN A 378 1.46 -39.08 -10.94
CA ASN A 378 2.65 -38.55 -11.61
C ASN A 378 3.75 -38.19 -10.62
N VAL A 379 3.40 -37.72 -9.41
CA VAL A 379 4.35 -37.54 -8.30
C VAL A 379 4.99 -38.88 -7.93
N LEU A 380 4.20 -39.97 -7.80
CA LEU A 380 4.72 -41.31 -7.48
C LEU A 380 5.61 -41.87 -8.58
N LEU A 381 5.32 -41.58 -9.83
CA LEU A 381 6.09 -42.04 -11.00
C LEU A 381 7.27 -41.12 -11.30
N ASN A 382 7.35 -39.95 -10.74
CA ASN A 382 8.26 -38.89 -11.13
C ASN A 382 8.22 -38.61 -12.65
N ASP A 383 6.99 -38.51 -13.20
CA ASP A 383 6.70 -38.39 -14.64
C ASP A 383 5.97 -37.08 -14.91
N GLU A 384 6.73 -36.01 -15.05
CA GLU A 384 6.27 -34.64 -15.33
C GLU A 384 5.05 -34.17 -14.48
N PRO A 385 5.13 -34.29 -13.14
CA PRO A 385 4.00 -33.97 -12.28
C PRO A 385 3.60 -32.48 -12.34
N ALA A 386 4.50 -31.60 -12.75
CA ALA A 386 4.23 -30.17 -12.91
C ALA A 386 3.14 -29.87 -13.94
N GLU A 387 2.97 -30.74 -14.96
CA GLU A 387 1.91 -30.58 -15.98
C GLU A 387 0.58 -31.19 -15.57
N THR A 388 0.55 -32.03 -14.56
CA THR A 388 -0.67 -32.78 -14.17
C THR A 388 -1.22 -32.36 -12.81
N CYS A 389 -0.42 -31.79 -11.93
CA CYS A 389 -0.89 -31.21 -10.69
C CYS A 389 -1.56 -29.87 -10.95
N ASN A 390 -2.82 -29.75 -10.57
CA ASN A 390 -3.63 -28.57 -10.87
C ASN A 390 -3.59 -27.48 -9.80
N GLY A 391 -2.75 -27.62 -8.79
CA GLY A 391 -2.51 -26.64 -7.75
C GLY A 391 -1.03 -26.47 -7.43
N LEU A 392 -0.70 -25.33 -6.84
CA LEU A 392 0.61 -25.00 -6.29
C LEU A 392 0.45 -24.42 -4.90
N ILE A 393 1.38 -24.76 -3.98
CA ILE A 393 1.53 -24.04 -2.72
C ILE A 393 2.86 -23.31 -2.76
N ASN A 394 2.76 -21.99 -2.65
CA ASN A 394 3.89 -21.09 -2.62
C ASN A 394 4.10 -20.57 -1.19
N ARG A 395 5.35 -20.61 -0.72
CA ARG A 395 5.76 -20.08 0.57
C ARG A 395 6.86 -19.09 0.34
N GLY A 396 6.75 -17.90 0.94
CA GLY A 396 7.78 -16.88 0.92
C GLY A 396 8.11 -16.41 2.32
N GLN A 397 9.38 -16.13 2.57
CA GLN A 397 9.85 -15.54 3.81
C GLN A 397 10.77 -14.37 3.50
N THR A 398 10.53 -13.24 4.12
CA THR A 398 11.36 -12.05 3.94
C THR A 398 11.78 -11.52 5.32
N GLU A 399 13.08 -11.45 5.56
CA GLU A 399 13.66 -10.80 6.72
C GLU A 399 14.41 -9.53 6.29
N GLN A 400 14.16 -8.41 6.94
CA GLN A 400 14.80 -7.14 6.61
C GLN A 400 15.21 -6.40 7.87
N ARG A 401 16.50 -6.06 7.99
CA ARG A 401 17.06 -5.25 9.06
C ARG A 401 17.60 -3.96 8.49
N ASN A 402 16.97 -2.86 8.84
CA ASN A 402 17.24 -1.54 8.29
C ASN A 402 17.70 -0.60 9.41
N GLY A 403 18.73 0.18 9.14
CA GLY A 403 19.19 1.20 10.06
C GLY A 403 19.79 2.38 9.32
N GLY A 404 19.61 3.56 9.88
CA GLY A 404 20.13 4.77 9.23
C GLY A 404 20.23 5.95 10.18
N VAL A 405 20.89 6.97 9.66
CA VAL A 405 21.04 8.26 10.33
C VAL A 405 20.83 9.37 9.30
N SER A 406 20.08 10.39 9.67
CA SER A 406 19.97 11.61 8.84
C SER A 406 20.08 12.85 9.71
N GLY A 407 20.67 13.91 9.15
CA GLY A 407 20.87 15.16 9.87
C GLY A 407 20.82 16.35 8.95
N GLN A 408 20.39 17.48 9.50
CA GLN A 408 20.28 18.74 8.76
C GLN A 408 20.51 19.96 9.62
N PHE A 409 21.02 21.01 8.99
CA PHE A 409 21.10 22.36 9.55
C PHE A 409 20.12 23.27 8.80
N THR A 410 19.39 24.08 9.55
CA THR A 410 18.54 25.13 9.00
C THR A 410 18.99 26.48 9.49
N VAL A 411 19.19 27.38 8.56
CA VAL A 411 19.55 28.78 8.81
C VAL A 411 18.39 29.68 8.38
N ARG A 412 17.84 30.45 9.32
CA ARG A 412 16.76 31.41 9.08
C ARG A 412 17.32 32.84 9.10
N GLU A 413 17.35 33.47 7.95
CA GLU A 413 17.69 34.86 7.76
C GLU A 413 16.44 35.63 7.25
N PRO A 414 16.40 36.97 7.33
CA PRO A 414 15.24 37.74 6.91
C PRO A 414 14.76 37.47 5.47
N ARG A 415 15.67 37.08 4.59
CA ARG A 415 15.38 36.78 3.17
C ARG A 415 15.59 35.31 2.77
N HIS A 416 16.25 34.50 3.60
CA HIS A 416 16.65 33.12 3.28
C HIS A 416 16.23 32.17 4.37
N GLN A 417 15.66 31.04 3.96
CA GLN A 417 15.55 29.87 4.81
C GLN A 417 16.31 28.73 4.14
N LEU A 418 17.59 28.64 4.46
CA LEU A 418 18.47 27.61 3.92
C LEU A 418 18.48 26.38 4.81
N THR A 419 18.30 25.22 4.20
CA THR A 419 18.50 23.92 4.84
C THR A 419 19.47 23.10 4.04
N ALA A 420 20.44 22.47 4.72
CA ALA A 420 21.35 21.52 4.12
C ALA A 420 21.54 20.32 5.04
N GLY A 421 21.64 19.14 4.46
CA GLY A 421 21.74 17.91 5.24
C GLY A 421 22.22 16.73 4.44
N GLY A 422 22.32 15.59 5.14
CA GLY A 422 22.65 14.32 4.55
C GLY A 422 21.99 13.15 5.29
N ALA A 423 21.94 12.01 4.64
CA ALA A 423 21.46 10.77 5.21
C ALA A 423 22.31 9.59 4.75
N PHE A 424 22.36 8.58 5.60
CA PHE A 424 22.97 7.30 5.32
C PHE A 424 22.03 6.21 5.83
N ASP A 425 21.68 5.26 4.96
CA ASP A 425 20.82 4.12 5.25
C ASP A 425 21.51 2.85 4.78
N ARG A 426 21.43 1.81 5.60
CA ARG A 426 21.89 0.47 5.27
C ARG A 426 20.85 -0.56 5.68
N SER A 427 20.60 -1.48 4.76
CA SER A 427 19.66 -2.59 4.96
C SER A 427 20.34 -3.91 4.61
N SER A 428 20.11 -4.92 5.42
CA SER A 428 20.36 -6.32 5.06
C SER A 428 19.01 -7.00 4.90
N LEU A 429 18.91 -7.87 3.93
CA LEU A 429 17.71 -8.63 3.65
C LEU A 429 18.08 -10.10 3.39
N ALA A 430 17.17 -11.00 3.76
CA ALA A 430 17.16 -12.38 3.34
C ALA A 430 15.77 -12.67 2.77
N PHE A 431 15.73 -13.36 1.65
CA PHE A 431 14.50 -13.77 1.00
C PHE A 431 14.58 -15.22 0.58
N THR A 432 13.65 -16.04 1.04
CA THR A 432 13.50 -17.42 0.61
C THR A 432 12.14 -17.63 0.01
N GLN A 433 12.07 -18.47 -1.01
CA GLN A 433 10.84 -18.87 -1.65
C GLN A 433 10.88 -20.31 -2.08
N SER A 434 9.76 -21.02 -1.87
CA SER A 434 9.57 -22.40 -2.29
C SER A 434 8.22 -22.60 -2.93
N THR A 435 8.14 -23.58 -3.84
CA THR A 435 6.91 -24.02 -4.48
C THR A 435 6.76 -25.52 -4.33
N GLU A 436 5.58 -25.96 -3.91
CA GLU A 436 5.20 -27.36 -3.75
C GLU A 436 4.08 -27.68 -4.73
N LEU A 437 4.18 -28.85 -5.40
CA LEU A 437 3.09 -29.37 -6.21
C LEU A 437 1.88 -29.73 -5.34
N ALA A 438 0.71 -29.40 -5.82
CA ALA A 438 -0.52 -29.48 -5.07
C ALA A 438 -1.71 -29.84 -5.95
N TYR A 439 -2.84 -30.09 -5.32
CA TYR A 439 -4.11 -30.28 -6.01
C TYR A 439 -5.23 -29.48 -5.37
N LEU A 440 -6.23 -29.17 -6.20
CA LEU A 440 -7.41 -28.42 -5.82
C LEU A 440 -8.48 -29.33 -5.17
N ASN A 441 -9.12 -28.80 -4.12
CA ASN A 441 -10.28 -29.41 -3.48
C ASN A 441 -11.60 -28.72 -3.91
N PRO A 442 -12.76 -29.42 -3.72
CA PRO A 442 -14.06 -28.82 -4.06
C PRO A 442 -14.39 -27.52 -3.33
N ASP A 443 -13.81 -27.27 -2.16
CA ASP A 443 -13.97 -26.05 -1.37
C ASP A 443 -12.99 -24.94 -1.77
N ARG A 444 -12.25 -25.11 -2.90
CA ARG A 444 -11.23 -24.21 -3.42
C ARG A 444 -9.95 -24.13 -2.58
N SER A 445 -9.80 -24.99 -1.58
CA SER A 445 -8.51 -25.12 -0.91
C SER A 445 -7.52 -25.88 -1.79
N VAL A 446 -6.25 -25.59 -1.61
CA VAL A 446 -5.14 -26.25 -2.28
C VAL A 446 -4.42 -27.12 -1.26
N THR A 447 -4.16 -28.39 -1.60
CA THR A 447 -3.50 -29.36 -0.73
C THR A 447 -2.19 -29.81 -1.37
N GLY A 448 -1.07 -29.62 -0.67
CA GLY A 448 0.26 -30.03 -1.12
C GLY A 448 0.43 -31.56 -1.19
N THR A 449 1.26 -32.00 -2.10
CA THR A 449 1.58 -33.42 -2.32
C THR A 449 2.88 -33.84 -1.63
N GLY A 450 3.64 -32.90 -1.07
CA GLY A 450 4.98 -33.16 -0.56
C GLY A 450 6.02 -33.37 -1.69
N ALA A 451 5.77 -32.84 -2.88
CA ALA A 451 6.61 -32.98 -4.04
C ALA A 451 6.94 -31.63 -4.69
N PHE A 452 8.08 -31.57 -5.39
CA PHE A 452 8.57 -30.35 -6.02
C PHE A 452 7.84 -30.04 -7.34
N ALA A 453 7.83 -28.78 -7.70
CA ALA A 453 7.14 -28.32 -8.90
C ALA A 453 7.87 -28.71 -10.20
N ASN A 454 9.19 -28.85 -10.21
CA ASN A 454 9.97 -29.26 -11.38
C ASN A 454 11.05 -30.34 -11.13
N GLY A 455 11.23 -30.80 -9.89
CA GLY A 455 12.14 -31.86 -9.53
C GLY A 455 13.64 -31.55 -9.61
N GLU A 456 14.04 -30.38 -10.06
CA GLU A 456 15.44 -30.02 -10.31
C GLU A 456 16.14 -29.35 -9.12
N THR A 457 15.37 -28.64 -8.26
CA THR A 457 15.92 -27.85 -7.16
C THR A 457 15.55 -28.37 -5.79
N GLY A 458 15.22 -29.65 -5.68
CA GLY A 458 14.84 -30.30 -4.45
C GLY A 458 15.91 -30.18 -3.37
N GLY A 459 15.57 -29.52 -2.27
CA GLY A 459 16.35 -29.36 -1.07
C GLY A 459 15.55 -29.68 0.17
N GLU A 460 16.19 -29.72 1.32
CA GLU A 460 15.53 -29.75 2.62
C GLU A 460 15.84 -28.46 3.36
N ILE A 461 14.81 -27.82 3.89
CA ILE A 461 14.94 -26.73 4.87
C ILE A 461 14.29 -27.23 6.15
N ASP A 462 15.05 -27.31 7.24
CA ASP A 462 14.61 -27.84 8.54
C ASP A 462 14.01 -29.26 8.49
N GLY A 463 14.47 -30.09 7.52
CA GLY A 463 14.01 -31.46 7.34
C GLY A 463 12.71 -31.64 6.56
N GLU A 464 12.15 -30.54 6.04
CA GLU A 464 11.02 -30.56 5.11
C GLU A 464 11.51 -30.40 3.68
N PRO A 465 11.09 -31.25 2.73
CA PRO A 465 11.51 -31.14 1.34
C PRO A 465 10.84 -29.94 0.66
N PHE A 466 11.63 -29.09 0.02
CA PHE A 466 11.16 -27.95 -0.75
C PHE A 466 11.72 -27.91 -2.16
N ASP A 467 10.94 -27.42 -3.08
CA ASP A 467 11.47 -26.86 -4.30
C ASP A 467 11.88 -25.41 -4.00
N ALA A 468 13.12 -25.23 -3.55
CA ALA A 468 13.68 -23.92 -3.28
C ALA A 468 13.86 -23.16 -4.59
N ARG A 469 13.01 -22.19 -4.84
CA ARG A 469 13.04 -21.32 -6.04
C ARG A 469 13.98 -20.15 -5.85
N VAL A 470 14.02 -19.61 -4.64
CA VAL A 470 14.88 -18.47 -4.30
C VAL A 470 15.45 -18.68 -2.91
N ASN A 471 16.75 -18.40 -2.78
CA ASN A 471 17.41 -18.23 -1.50
C ASN A 471 18.44 -17.12 -1.67
N LEU A 472 18.07 -15.90 -1.25
CA LEU A 472 18.77 -14.67 -1.57
C LEU A 472 19.17 -13.93 -0.29
N ASP A 473 20.45 -13.61 -0.15
CA ASP A 473 20.92 -12.58 0.76
C ASP A 473 21.15 -11.29 -0.01
N GLY A 474 20.71 -10.14 0.54
CA GLY A 474 20.90 -8.86 -0.10
C GLY A 474 21.35 -7.76 0.84
N THR A 475 21.99 -6.76 0.28
CA THR A 475 22.35 -5.53 0.99
C THR A 475 22.00 -4.33 0.12
N VAL A 476 21.25 -3.39 0.71
CA VAL A 476 20.97 -2.09 0.08
C VAL A 476 21.59 -1.00 0.93
N GLN A 477 22.42 -0.16 0.31
CA GLN A 477 23.06 0.97 0.97
C GLN A 477 22.82 2.24 0.19
N THR A 478 22.33 3.27 0.88
CA THR A 478 22.11 4.59 0.27
C THR A 478 22.77 5.69 1.10
N TRP A 479 23.48 6.58 0.44
CA TRP A 479 23.88 7.84 1.03
C TRP A 479 23.39 9.00 0.18
N SER A 480 23.12 10.12 0.83
CA SER A 480 22.59 11.30 0.14
C SER A 480 23.01 12.59 0.79
N LEU A 481 23.12 13.62 -0.06
CA LEU A 481 23.33 15.00 0.35
C LEU A 481 22.22 15.86 -0.27
N PHE A 482 21.66 16.79 0.48
CA PHE A 482 20.60 17.67 -0.01
C PHE A 482 20.76 19.09 0.51
N ALA A 483 20.23 20.03 -0.27
CA ALA A 483 20.10 21.42 0.15
C ALA A 483 18.84 22.04 -0.46
N THR A 484 18.25 22.98 0.27
CA THR A 484 17.13 23.80 -0.21
C THR A 484 17.25 25.21 0.37
N ASP A 485 16.99 26.23 -0.44
CA ASP A 485 16.89 27.61 0.02
C ASP A 485 15.59 28.23 -0.48
N THR A 486 14.75 28.68 0.44
CA THR A 486 13.57 29.48 0.14
C THR A 486 13.91 30.95 0.33
N ILE A 487 13.98 31.69 -0.78
CA ILE A 487 14.45 33.06 -0.90
C ILE A 487 13.26 33.98 -1.04
N ARG A 488 13.10 34.93 -0.12
CA ARG A 488 12.12 35.99 -0.25
C ARG A 488 12.69 37.11 -1.15
N LEU A 489 12.31 37.06 -2.43
CA LEU A 489 12.75 38.07 -3.40
C LEU A 489 12.14 39.45 -3.09
N GLN A 490 10.83 39.46 -2.82
CA GLN A 490 10.03 40.62 -2.38
C GLN A 490 9.01 40.15 -1.35
N SER A 491 8.22 41.06 -0.81
CA SER A 491 7.20 40.69 0.18
C SER A 491 6.15 39.70 -0.31
N GLN A 492 5.93 39.62 -1.62
CA GLN A 492 4.93 38.80 -2.28
C GLN A 492 5.54 37.67 -3.09
N TRP A 493 6.85 37.59 -3.23
CA TRP A 493 7.51 36.60 -4.09
C TRP A 493 8.51 35.78 -3.31
N HIS A 494 8.35 34.46 -3.40
CA HIS A 494 9.30 33.49 -2.86
C HIS A 494 9.83 32.58 -3.97
N LEU A 495 11.12 32.34 -4.00
CA LEU A 495 11.81 31.41 -4.90
C LEU A 495 12.44 30.31 -4.05
N THR A 496 12.12 29.07 -4.35
CA THR A 496 12.73 27.90 -3.70
C THR A 496 13.65 27.20 -4.71
N LEU A 497 14.90 26.99 -4.33
CA LEU A 497 15.88 26.21 -5.07
C LEU A 497 16.26 25.01 -4.22
N SER A 498 16.18 23.81 -4.79
CA SER A 498 16.45 22.57 -4.07
C SER A 498 17.25 21.60 -4.92
N GLY A 499 18.00 20.74 -4.28
CA GLY A 499 18.69 19.65 -4.94
C GLY A 499 19.08 18.56 -3.97
N ARG A 500 19.07 17.31 -4.45
CA ARG A 500 19.52 16.15 -3.69
C ARG A 500 20.33 15.23 -4.58
N PHE A 501 21.50 14.86 -4.12
CA PHE A 501 22.28 13.78 -4.69
C PHE A 501 22.06 12.52 -3.87
N ASN A 502 21.78 11.41 -4.56
CA ASN A 502 21.69 10.08 -3.97
C ASN A 502 22.67 9.14 -4.67
N GLN A 503 23.28 8.25 -3.91
CA GLN A 503 23.93 7.05 -4.44
C GLN A 503 23.42 5.84 -3.68
N THR A 504 22.85 4.88 -4.43
CA THR A 504 22.32 3.62 -3.89
C THR A 504 23.12 2.48 -4.49
N THR A 505 23.58 1.58 -3.63
CA THR A 505 24.20 0.32 -4.03
C THR A 505 23.25 -0.80 -3.61
N VAL A 506 22.89 -1.66 -4.56
CA VAL A 506 22.14 -2.90 -4.34
C VAL A 506 23.08 -4.04 -4.64
N GLU A 507 23.23 -4.96 -3.71
CA GLU A 507 24.06 -6.14 -3.83
C GLU A 507 23.22 -7.36 -3.46
N ASN A 508 23.05 -8.27 -4.41
CA ASN A 508 22.35 -9.52 -4.26
C ASN A 508 23.39 -10.66 -4.24
N ARG A 509 23.16 -11.66 -3.41
CA ARG A 509 23.94 -12.87 -3.30
C ARG A 509 23.02 -14.07 -3.36
N ASP A 510 23.16 -14.87 -4.41
CA ASP A 510 22.42 -16.11 -4.59
C ASP A 510 23.04 -17.23 -3.74
N LEU A 511 22.22 -17.91 -2.94
CA LEU A 511 22.64 -19.04 -2.13
C LEU A 511 22.33 -20.39 -2.79
N ILE A 512 21.52 -20.41 -3.87
CA ILE A 512 21.25 -21.61 -4.67
C ILE A 512 22.28 -21.73 -5.81
N SER A 513 22.46 -20.65 -6.58
CA SER A 513 23.35 -20.62 -7.75
C SER A 513 24.41 -19.52 -7.61
N PRO A 514 25.34 -19.63 -6.64
CA PRO A 514 26.35 -18.61 -6.43
C PRO A 514 27.39 -18.54 -7.55
N GLY A 515 27.95 -17.37 -7.81
CA GLY A 515 29.05 -17.15 -8.74
C GLY A 515 28.71 -16.35 -9.99
N GLY A 516 27.49 -15.93 -10.16
CA GLY A 516 27.02 -15.15 -11.29
C GLY A 516 26.88 -15.94 -12.59
N GLY A 517 26.32 -15.31 -13.61
CA GLY A 517 26.04 -15.94 -14.91
C GLY A 517 24.54 -16.23 -15.08
N PRO A 518 24.14 -16.89 -16.18
CA PRO A 518 22.73 -17.18 -16.45
C PRO A 518 22.06 -17.95 -15.29
N GLY A 519 20.93 -17.50 -14.84
CA GLY A 519 20.16 -18.11 -13.74
C GLY A 519 20.67 -17.82 -12.33
N SER A 520 21.75 -17.04 -12.16
CA SER A 520 22.23 -16.61 -10.85
C SER A 520 21.68 -15.24 -10.49
N LEU A 521 21.27 -15.06 -9.24
CA LEU A 521 20.83 -13.77 -8.68
C LEU A 521 21.99 -12.90 -8.15
N ASP A 522 23.24 -13.39 -8.27
CA ASP A 522 24.42 -12.65 -7.85
C ASP A 522 24.58 -11.38 -8.68
N GLY A 523 24.55 -10.23 -8.05
CA GLY A 523 24.72 -8.95 -8.75
C GLY A 523 25.07 -7.80 -7.82
N ARG A 524 25.77 -6.78 -8.37
CA ARG A 524 26.08 -5.54 -7.67
C ARG A 524 25.83 -4.35 -8.58
N HIS A 525 24.83 -3.56 -8.24
CA HIS A 525 24.38 -2.43 -9.02
C HIS A 525 24.56 -1.13 -8.24
N VAL A 526 24.97 -0.06 -8.93
CA VAL A 526 25.19 1.26 -8.33
C VAL A 526 24.42 2.31 -9.13
N PHE A 527 23.46 2.94 -8.46
CA PHE A 527 22.66 4.00 -9.02
C PHE A 527 23.05 5.34 -8.39
N SER A 528 23.31 6.36 -9.18
CA SER A 528 23.65 7.67 -8.67
C SER A 528 23.03 8.78 -9.49
N ARG A 529 22.43 9.78 -8.82
CA ARG A 529 21.79 10.91 -9.50
C ARG A 529 21.70 12.13 -8.62
N LEU A 530 21.82 13.31 -9.28
CA LEU A 530 21.44 14.60 -8.72
C LEU A 530 20.03 14.96 -9.25
N ASN A 531 19.09 15.16 -8.34
CA ASN A 531 17.74 15.57 -8.64
C ASN A 531 17.53 17.04 -8.23
N PRO A 532 17.35 17.96 -9.19
CA PRO A 532 17.10 19.37 -8.91
C PRO A 532 15.59 19.65 -8.75
N ALA A 533 15.27 20.75 -8.06
CA ALA A 533 13.93 21.34 -8.09
C ALA A 533 14.00 22.86 -7.97
N VAL A 534 13.06 23.54 -8.63
CA VAL A 534 12.86 24.98 -8.52
C VAL A 534 11.37 25.26 -8.40
N GLY A 535 11.01 26.16 -7.47
CA GLY A 535 9.64 26.58 -7.25
C GLY A 535 9.54 28.08 -7.04
N ILE A 536 8.46 28.67 -7.50
CA ILE A 536 8.16 30.08 -7.29
C ILE A 536 6.73 30.22 -6.77
N THR A 537 6.54 31.06 -5.76
CA THR A 537 5.21 31.44 -5.26
C THR A 537 5.03 32.96 -5.34
N TYR A 538 3.80 33.37 -5.60
CA TYR A 538 3.39 34.76 -5.68
C TYR A 538 2.10 34.99 -4.95
N ASP A 539 2.09 35.93 -4.02
CA ASP A 539 0.96 36.36 -3.20
C ASP A 539 0.41 37.70 -3.70
N PRO A 540 -0.46 37.73 -4.75
CA PRO A 540 -1.04 38.97 -5.25
C PRO A 540 -1.91 39.67 -4.18
N SER A 541 -2.40 38.90 -3.23
CA SER A 541 -3.14 39.43 -2.07
C SER A 541 -3.03 38.43 -0.90
N THR A 542 -3.46 38.83 0.28
CA THR A 542 -3.50 37.98 1.48
C THR A 542 -4.48 36.79 1.37
N HIS A 543 -5.27 36.73 0.31
CA HIS A 543 -6.31 35.71 0.08
C HIS A 543 -6.06 34.85 -1.15
N LEU A 544 -4.99 35.09 -1.89
CA LEU A 544 -4.66 34.37 -3.12
C LEU A 544 -3.17 34.14 -3.20
N ASN A 545 -2.78 32.89 -3.36
CA ASN A 545 -1.42 32.46 -3.65
C ASN A 545 -1.41 31.71 -4.99
N VAL A 546 -0.45 32.03 -5.84
CA VAL A 546 -0.21 31.38 -7.13
C VAL A 546 1.18 30.78 -7.08
N TYR A 547 1.37 29.59 -7.63
CA TYR A 547 2.65 28.91 -7.62
C TYR A 547 2.92 28.13 -8.91
N ALA A 548 4.20 27.94 -9.20
CA ALA A 548 4.68 27.05 -10.25
C ALA A 548 6.00 26.41 -9.81
N GLY A 549 6.25 25.20 -10.28
CA GLY A 549 7.46 24.45 -9.95
C GLY A 549 7.85 23.46 -11.02
N TYR A 550 9.14 23.14 -11.02
CA TYR A 550 9.76 22.03 -11.74
C TYR A 550 10.56 21.19 -10.75
N SER A 551 10.47 19.87 -10.86
CA SER A 551 11.23 18.96 -10.02
C SER A 551 11.60 17.69 -10.75
N GLU A 552 12.75 17.10 -10.38
CA GLU A 552 13.15 15.77 -10.80
C GLU A 552 13.20 14.83 -9.60
N GLY A 553 12.80 13.59 -9.83
CA GLY A 553 12.93 12.48 -8.90
C GLY A 553 13.50 11.27 -9.59
N SER A 554 14.03 10.33 -8.82
CA SER A 554 14.54 9.08 -9.35
C SER A 554 14.26 7.91 -8.44
N ARG A 555 14.16 6.73 -9.05
CA ARG A 555 13.98 5.44 -8.37
C ARG A 555 15.06 4.46 -8.84
N ALA A 556 15.85 3.96 -7.92
CA ALA A 556 16.75 2.84 -8.19
C ALA A 556 15.94 1.55 -8.30
N ALA A 557 16.39 0.62 -9.12
CA ALA A 557 15.83 -0.73 -9.14
C ALA A 557 16.06 -1.40 -7.78
N THR A 558 15.12 -2.23 -7.35
CA THR A 558 15.15 -2.97 -6.09
C THR A 558 15.75 -4.35 -6.28
N SER A 559 16.11 -5.03 -5.19
CA SER A 559 16.67 -6.39 -5.24
C SER A 559 15.74 -7.38 -5.95
N ILE A 560 14.41 -7.27 -5.74
CA ILE A 560 13.46 -8.14 -6.42
C ILE A 560 13.32 -7.83 -7.92
N GLU A 561 13.35 -6.56 -8.30
CA GLU A 561 13.28 -6.17 -9.71
C GLU A 561 14.51 -6.63 -10.48
N LEU A 562 15.71 -6.46 -9.91
CA LEU A 562 16.95 -6.93 -10.48
C LEU A 562 16.97 -8.46 -10.59
N GLY A 563 16.55 -9.17 -9.53
CA GLY A 563 16.50 -10.63 -9.55
C GLY A 563 15.39 -11.23 -10.42
N CYS A 564 14.60 -10.41 -11.09
CA CYS A 564 13.48 -10.84 -11.94
C CYS A 564 13.42 -10.01 -13.23
N ALA A 565 14.54 -9.78 -13.88
CA ALA A 565 14.61 -8.93 -15.07
C ALA A 565 15.07 -9.67 -16.35
N ASP A 566 15.42 -10.96 -16.27
CA ASP A 566 15.85 -11.74 -17.43
C ASP A 566 14.65 -12.28 -18.22
N PRO A 567 14.45 -11.85 -19.48
CA PRO A 567 13.34 -12.34 -20.31
C PRO A 567 13.50 -13.80 -20.71
N GLU A 568 14.74 -14.36 -20.75
CA GLU A 568 14.98 -15.76 -21.06
C GLU A 568 14.77 -16.68 -19.85
N GLN A 569 14.72 -16.09 -18.67
CA GLN A 569 14.43 -16.77 -17.41
C GLN A 569 13.39 -15.96 -16.61
N PRO A 570 12.12 -15.92 -17.08
CA PRO A 570 11.08 -15.16 -16.43
C PRO A 570 10.73 -15.73 -15.05
N CYS A 571 10.27 -14.88 -14.17
CA CYS A 571 9.89 -15.27 -12.82
C CYS A 571 8.37 -15.27 -12.63
N LYS A 572 7.88 -16.11 -11.74
CA LYS A 572 6.49 -16.12 -11.30
C LYS A 572 6.39 -15.36 -9.97
N LEU A 573 6.19 -14.04 -10.02
CA LEU A 573 6.04 -13.24 -8.81
C LEU A 573 4.66 -13.43 -8.14
N PRO A 574 4.66 -13.53 -6.81
CA PRO A 574 5.82 -13.43 -5.91
C PRO A 574 6.66 -14.72 -5.85
N ASN A 575 6.53 -15.63 -6.74
CA ASN A 575 6.81 -17.06 -6.57
C ASN A 575 8.05 -17.61 -7.30
N ALA A 576 8.85 -16.82 -7.99
CA ALA A 576 10.17 -17.22 -8.48
C ALA A 576 11.00 -16.02 -8.90
N MET A 577 12.31 -16.09 -8.76
CA MET A 577 13.26 -15.10 -9.27
C MET A 577 14.33 -15.85 -10.07
N ALA A 578 14.74 -15.28 -11.21
CA ALA A 578 15.75 -15.87 -12.05
C ALA A 578 16.45 -14.81 -12.92
N GLY A 579 17.78 -14.73 -12.84
CA GLY A 579 18.60 -13.82 -13.65
C GLY A 579 18.69 -12.39 -13.09
N ASP A 580 19.81 -11.70 -13.40
CA ASP A 580 20.10 -10.34 -12.93
C ASP A 580 20.71 -9.48 -14.05
N PRO A 581 19.96 -9.14 -15.13
CA PRO A 581 20.38 -8.13 -16.08
C PRO A 581 20.25 -6.74 -15.47
N ALA A 582 21.11 -5.82 -15.89
CA ALA A 582 21.10 -4.45 -15.42
C ALA A 582 19.81 -3.72 -15.83
N LEU A 583 19.12 -3.14 -14.86
CA LEU A 583 18.03 -2.18 -15.08
C LEU A 583 18.53 -0.76 -14.94
N ASP A 584 18.03 0.14 -15.76
CA ASP A 584 18.27 1.57 -15.64
C ASP A 584 17.41 2.20 -14.54
N GLN A 585 17.90 3.30 -14.00
CA GLN A 585 17.21 4.07 -12.98
C GLN A 585 16.05 4.86 -13.57
N VAL A 586 14.84 4.69 -13.03
CA VAL A 586 13.67 5.50 -13.41
C VAL A 586 13.92 6.97 -13.09
N VAL A 587 13.64 7.85 -14.03
CA VAL A 587 13.73 9.29 -13.87
C VAL A 587 12.40 9.95 -14.17
N THR A 588 11.88 10.69 -13.21
CA THR A 588 10.63 11.45 -13.37
C THR A 588 10.94 12.95 -13.41
N ARG A 589 10.40 13.64 -14.42
CA ARG A 589 10.41 15.11 -14.54
C ARG A 589 8.99 15.63 -14.41
N THR A 590 8.75 16.49 -13.42
CA THR A 590 7.42 17.01 -13.11
C THR A 590 7.39 18.52 -13.23
N ILE A 591 6.38 19.05 -13.94
CA ILE A 591 6.01 20.46 -13.95
C ILE A 591 4.66 20.59 -13.25
N GLU A 592 4.55 21.52 -12.34
CA GLU A 592 3.30 21.84 -11.63
C GLU A 592 3.04 23.34 -11.65
N ALA A 593 1.77 23.70 -11.77
CA ALA A 593 1.30 25.07 -11.57
C ALA A 593 -0.08 25.07 -10.92
N GLY A 594 -0.34 26.04 -10.06
CA GLY A 594 -1.63 26.10 -9.39
C GLY A 594 -1.86 27.39 -8.65
N MET A 595 -3.06 27.44 -8.07
CA MET A 595 -3.49 28.54 -7.22
C MET A 595 -4.29 28.01 -6.03
N ARG A 596 -4.20 28.72 -4.92
CA ARG A 596 -4.99 28.44 -3.73
C ARG A 596 -5.41 29.74 -3.08
N GLY A 597 -6.54 29.73 -2.42
CA GLY A 597 -7.05 30.92 -1.82
C GLY A 597 -8.13 30.67 -0.78
N GLU A 598 -8.39 31.74 -0.03
CA GLU A 598 -9.44 31.78 0.96
C GLU A 598 -10.32 33.02 0.73
N ARG A 599 -11.63 32.82 0.79
CA ARG A 599 -12.59 33.92 0.74
C ARG A 599 -13.69 33.72 1.80
N GLY A 600 -13.56 34.44 2.88
CA GLY A 600 -14.44 34.28 4.03
C GLY A 600 -14.30 32.88 4.67
N ARG A 601 -15.29 32.02 4.47
CA ARG A 601 -15.30 30.64 5.01
C ARG A 601 -14.97 29.57 3.97
N LEU A 602 -14.71 29.96 2.74
CA LEU A 602 -14.38 29.07 1.65
C LEU A 602 -12.86 29.09 1.44
N ALA A 603 -12.21 27.94 1.64
CA ALA A 603 -10.85 27.67 1.19
C ALA A 603 -10.92 26.79 -0.07
N TRP A 604 -10.09 27.09 -1.06
CA TRP A 604 -10.07 26.35 -2.33
C TRP A 604 -8.65 26.28 -2.91
N HIS A 605 -8.44 25.29 -3.75
CA HIS A 605 -7.24 25.15 -4.56
C HIS A 605 -7.55 24.54 -5.93
N GLY A 606 -6.72 24.86 -6.89
CA GLY A 606 -6.70 24.24 -8.20
C GLY A 606 -5.27 24.11 -8.70
N SER A 607 -4.92 22.97 -9.25
CA SER A 607 -3.57 22.71 -9.78
C SER A 607 -3.63 21.93 -11.07
N PHE A 608 -2.62 22.14 -11.91
CA PHE A 608 -2.27 21.33 -13.06
C PHE A 608 -0.89 20.69 -12.80
N PHE A 609 -0.72 19.46 -13.24
CA PHE A 609 0.57 18.78 -13.21
C PHE A 609 0.81 18.00 -14.52
N HIS A 610 2.08 17.86 -14.84
CA HIS A 610 2.56 17.07 -15.96
C HIS A 610 3.87 16.38 -15.55
N ALA A 611 3.88 15.05 -15.53
CA ALA A 611 5.01 14.23 -15.16
C ALA A 611 5.32 13.25 -16.29
N ARG A 612 6.61 13.12 -16.63
CA ARG A 612 7.15 12.14 -17.58
C ARG A 612 8.15 11.28 -16.85
N ASN A 613 8.00 9.97 -16.96
CA ASN A 613 8.97 8.99 -16.51
C ASN A 613 9.76 8.50 -17.71
N GLU A 614 11.06 8.50 -17.59
CA GLU A 614 12.00 7.84 -18.51
C GLU A 614 12.48 6.55 -17.83
N ASP A 615 12.63 5.48 -18.61
CA ASP A 615 13.08 4.17 -18.16
C ASP A 615 12.19 3.61 -17.03
N ASP A 616 10.86 3.79 -17.14
CA ASP A 616 9.92 3.31 -16.13
C ASP A 616 10.04 1.78 -15.99
N ILE A 617 10.14 1.26 -14.76
CA ILE A 617 10.28 -0.18 -14.53
C ILE A 617 8.88 -0.74 -14.35
N LEU A 618 8.51 -1.62 -15.28
CA LEU A 618 7.22 -2.31 -15.26
C LEU A 618 7.43 -3.82 -15.26
N PHE A 619 6.51 -4.53 -14.59
CA PHE A 619 6.43 -5.98 -14.68
C PHE A 619 5.62 -6.34 -15.90
N VAL A 620 6.21 -7.11 -16.82
CA VAL A 620 5.56 -7.59 -18.04
C VAL A 620 5.46 -9.12 -17.98
N THR A 621 4.37 -9.67 -18.48
CA THR A 621 4.20 -11.12 -18.59
C THR A 621 5.14 -11.71 -19.63
N SER A 622 5.64 -12.92 -19.40
CA SER A 622 6.46 -13.66 -20.35
C SER A 622 5.58 -14.53 -21.26
N GLU A 623 6.18 -15.21 -22.22
CA GLU A 623 5.51 -16.22 -23.05
C GLU A 623 5.10 -17.47 -22.25
N GLN A 624 5.69 -17.67 -21.05
CA GLN A 624 5.27 -18.76 -20.16
C GLN A 624 4.09 -18.29 -19.31
N THR A 625 2.99 -18.99 -19.36
CA THR A 625 1.76 -18.68 -18.61
C THR A 625 2.04 -18.52 -17.11
N GLY A 626 1.62 -17.37 -16.57
CA GLY A 626 1.81 -17.02 -15.16
C GLY A 626 3.23 -16.56 -14.79
N PHE A 627 4.12 -16.41 -15.76
CA PHE A 627 5.47 -15.88 -15.56
C PHE A 627 5.61 -14.47 -16.13
N GLY A 628 6.63 -13.74 -15.69
CA GLY A 628 6.94 -12.41 -16.17
C GLY A 628 8.33 -11.95 -15.71
N TYR A 629 8.68 -10.73 -16.08
CA TYR A 629 9.95 -10.13 -15.69
C TYR A 629 9.84 -8.60 -15.64
N PHE A 630 10.72 -7.97 -14.91
CA PHE A 630 10.84 -6.53 -14.89
C PHE A 630 11.70 -6.05 -16.06
N ARG A 631 11.27 -4.98 -16.69
CA ARG A 631 12.07 -4.30 -17.71
C ARG A 631 11.89 -2.79 -17.64
N ASN A 632 12.86 -2.06 -18.15
CA ASN A 632 12.69 -0.64 -18.43
C ASN A 632 11.75 -0.48 -19.61
N PHE A 633 10.62 0.19 -19.37
CA PHE A 633 9.62 0.54 -20.37
C PHE A 633 9.87 2.00 -20.75
N GLY A 634 10.38 2.29 -21.89
CA GLY A 634 10.76 3.59 -22.42
C GLY A 634 10.22 4.82 -21.69
N GLU A 635 9.12 5.39 -22.15
CA GLU A 635 8.52 6.58 -21.57
C GLU A 635 7.06 6.36 -21.15
N THR A 636 6.68 6.83 -19.96
CA THR A 636 5.29 6.96 -19.51
C THR A 636 4.98 8.40 -19.09
N ARG A 637 3.72 8.81 -19.24
CA ARG A 637 3.27 10.16 -18.89
C ARG A 637 2.06 10.13 -17.96
N ARG A 638 2.07 11.02 -16.99
CA ARG A 638 0.94 11.27 -16.09
C ARG A 638 0.68 12.76 -16.03
N GLN A 639 -0.52 13.19 -16.40
CA GLN A 639 -0.90 14.60 -16.37
C GLN A 639 -2.33 14.77 -15.90
N GLY A 640 -2.65 15.93 -15.32
CA GLY A 640 -4.00 16.11 -14.83
C GLY A 640 -4.27 17.44 -14.18
N ILE A 641 -5.50 17.55 -13.67
CA ILE A 641 -6.00 18.70 -12.94
C ILE A 641 -6.59 18.22 -11.62
N GLU A 642 -6.25 18.90 -10.55
CA GLU A 642 -6.82 18.68 -9.22
C GLU A 642 -7.51 19.96 -8.75
N LEU A 643 -8.76 19.81 -8.32
CA LEU A 643 -9.57 20.90 -7.74
C LEU A 643 -10.03 20.48 -6.36
N GLY A 644 -9.99 21.37 -5.41
CA GLY A 644 -10.52 21.11 -4.07
C GLY A 644 -11.08 22.35 -3.42
N ALA A 645 -12.11 22.15 -2.59
CA ALA A 645 -12.72 23.23 -1.81
C ALA A 645 -13.23 22.71 -0.47
N THR A 646 -13.11 23.54 0.57
CA THR A 646 -13.70 23.31 1.88
C THR A 646 -14.39 24.56 2.38
N SER A 647 -15.53 24.39 3.07
CA SER A 647 -16.27 25.52 3.63
C SER A 647 -16.92 25.18 4.96
N GLN A 648 -16.90 26.13 5.89
CA GLN A 648 -17.62 26.03 7.15
C GLN A 648 -18.90 26.89 7.11
N LEU A 649 -20.04 26.26 6.97
CA LEU A 649 -21.36 26.89 6.86
C LEU A 649 -22.14 26.71 8.17
N GLY A 650 -21.84 27.50 9.18
CA GLY A 650 -22.46 27.39 10.50
C GLY A 650 -22.11 26.03 11.15
N ARG A 651 -23.09 25.14 11.23
CA ARG A 651 -22.99 23.80 11.81
C ARG A 651 -22.58 22.73 10.80
N VAL A 652 -22.39 23.10 9.54
CA VAL A 652 -22.03 22.17 8.46
C VAL A 652 -20.62 22.52 7.98
N SER A 653 -19.71 21.56 8.06
CA SER A 653 -18.42 21.58 7.38
C SER A 653 -18.56 20.75 6.11
N LEU A 654 -18.37 21.36 4.96
CA LEU A 654 -18.46 20.72 3.66
C LEU A 654 -17.11 20.80 2.98
N GLY A 655 -16.70 19.70 2.36
CA GLY A 655 -15.50 19.66 1.54
C GLY A 655 -15.65 18.71 0.38
N GLY A 656 -14.81 18.90 -0.63
CA GLY A 656 -14.79 18.00 -1.77
C GLY A 656 -13.67 18.34 -2.72
N GLY A 657 -13.42 17.39 -3.61
CA GLY A 657 -12.41 17.51 -4.65
C GLY A 657 -12.77 16.74 -5.90
N TYR A 658 -12.18 17.18 -6.99
CA TYR A 658 -12.26 16.53 -8.28
C TYR A 658 -10.84 16.40 -8.84
N THR A 659 -10.54 15.24 -9.40
CA THR A 659 -9.29 14.97 -10.10
C THR A 659 -9.59 14.43 -11.49
N PHE A 660 -8.99 15.05 -12.49
CA PHE A 660 -8.83 14.48 -13.83
C PHE A 660 -7.38 13.99 -13.96
N LEU A 661 -7.19 12.75 -14.37
CA LEU A 661 -5.88 12.11 -14.51
C LEU A 661 -5.81 11.38 -15.85
N ASP A 662 -4.82 11.73 -16.66
CA ASP A 662 -4.48 11.04 -17.91
C ASP A 662 -3.09 10.40 -17.75
N ALA A 663 -3.09 9.08 -17.55
CA ALA A 663 -1.87 8.26 -17.43
C ALA A 663 -1.77 7.35 -18.64
N THR A 664 -0.69 7.51 -19.42
CA THR A 664 -0.53 6.88 -20.74
C THR A 664 0.90 6.43 -20.97
N PHE A 665 1.04 5.36 -21.74
CA PHE A 665 2.30 4.96 -22.35
C PHE A 665 2.71 5.96 -23.43
N GLN A 666 4.00 6.17 -23.61
CA GLN A 666 4.55 7.13 -24.60
C GLN A 666 5.62 6.51 -25.50
N SER A 667 5.97 5.25 -25.28
CA SER A 667 6.84 4.42 -26.13
C SER A 667 6.04 3.28 -26.73
N GLU A 668 6.47 2.80 -27.89
CA GLU A 668 5.96 1.55 -28.48
C GLU A 668 6.63 0.36 -27.81
N GLU A 669 5.83 -0.64 -27.44
CA GLU A 669 6.31 -1.87 -26.82
C GLU A 669 5.48 -3.08 -27.24
N THR A 670 6.12 -4.23 -27.33
CA THR A 670 5.46 -5.52 -27.51
C THR A 670 5.61 -6.33 -26.23
N VAL A 671 4.50 -6.79 -25.69
CA VAL A 671 4.46 -7.56 -24.45
C VAL A 671 3.57 -8.79 -24.64
N ASN A 672 3.72 -9.78 -23.79
CA ASN A 672 2.80 -10.94 -23.79
C ASN A 672 1.36 -10.45 -23.58
N GLY A 673 0.47 -11.00 -24.40
CA GLY A 673 -0.95 -10.66 -24.42
C GLY A 673 -1.85 -11.90 -24.48
N GLU A 674 -1.41 -13.05 -24.05
CA GLU A 674 -2.13 -14.33 -24.11
C GLU A 674 -3.60 -14.19 -23.68
N SER A 675 -3.86 -13.49 -22.57
CA SER A 675 -5.21 -13.26 -22.04
C SER A 675 -5.98 -12.13 -22.73
N ASN A 676 -5.39 -11.51 -23.74
CA ASN A 676 -5.99 -10.37 -24.47
C ASN A 676 -6.47 -10.82 -25.86
N ALA A 677 -7.75 -10.60 -26.18
CA ALA A 677 -8.35 -10.99 -27.44
C ALA A 677 -7.73 -10.33 -28.69
N SER A 678 -6.96 -9.25 -28.52
CA SER A 678 -6.28 -8.54 -29.61
C SER A 678 -4.83 -8.99 -29.82
N ASN A 679 -4.38 -10.09 -29.20
CA ASN A 679 -3.05 -10.61 -29.39
C ASN A 679 -2.86 -11.15 -30.84
N ASP A 680 -1.64 -11.23 -31.30
CA ASP A 680 -1.30 -11.59 -32.68
C ASP A 680 -1.69 -13.04 -33.03
N ALA A 681 -1.64 -13.97 -32.08
CA ALA A 681 -2.11 -15.34 -32.27
C ALA A 681 -3.63 -15.36 -32.49
N ALA A 682 -4.41 -14.68 -31.65
CA ALA A 682 -5.86 -14.57 -31.80
C ALA A 682 -6.26 -13.92 -33.13
N VAL A 683 -5.61 -12.83 -33.51
CA VAL A 683 -5.86 -12.12 -34.77
C VAL A 683 -5.50 -12.99 -36.00
N SER A 684 -4.48 -13.84 -35.89
CA SER A 684 -4.09 -14.78 -36.96
C SER A 684 -4.94 -16.06 -37.03
N GLY A 685 -5.93 -16.22 -36.13
CA GLY A 685 -6.89 -17.34 -36.15
C GLY A 685 -6.54 -18.48 -35.17
N ALA A 686 -5.69 -18.24 -34.19
CA ALA A 686 -5.34 -19.14 -33.10
C ALA A 686 -5.67 -18.55 -31.72
N PRO A 687 -6.96 -18.19 -31.44
CA PRO A 687 -7.33 -17.59 -30.16
C PRO A 687 -7.16 -18.55 -29.00
N GLY A 688 -6.79 -18.01 -27.82
CA GLY A 688 -6.57 -18.78 -26.60
C GLY A 688 -5.22 -19.52 -26.55
N LEU A 689 -4.35 -19.29 -27.55
CA LEU A 689 -2.94 -19.67 -27.53
C LEU A 689 -2.07 -18.47 -27.16
N GLU A 690 -0.82 -18.75 -26.82
CA GLU A 690 0.18 -17.70 -26.53
C GLU A 690 0.29 -16.71 -27.70
N GLY A 691 0.41 -15.43 -27.35
CA GLY A 691 0.52 -14.36 -28.32
C GLY A 691 0.87 -13.04 -27.68
N THR A 692 1.25 -12.05 -28.49
CA THR A 692 1.72 -10.76 -28.02
C THR A 692 0.75 -9.64 -28.37
N ILE A 693 0.74 -8.57 -27.56
CA ILE A 693 0.03 -7.31 -27.84
C ILE A 693 1.04 -6.20 -28.08
N HIS A 694 0.63 -5.25 -28.94
CA HIS A 694 1.43 -4.08 -29.26
C HIS A 694 0.84 -2.83 -28.59
N ILE A 695 1.64 -2.20 -27.70
CA ILE A 695 1.31 -0.97 -26.99
C ILE A 695 1.83 0.19 -27.82
N VAL A 696 1.04 1.25 -27.96
CA VAL A 696 1.43 2.46 -28.71
C VAL A 696 1.31 3.73 -27.85
N PRO A 697 2.02 4.81 -28.21
CA PRO A 697 1.91 6.08 -27.50
C PRO A 697 0.46 6.59 -27.45
N GLY A 698 -0.03 6.85 -26.24
CA GLY A 698 -1.40 7.27 -25.97
C GLY A 698 -2.28 6.21 -25.35
N ASP A 699 -1.88 4.93 -25.37
CA ASP A 699 -2.58 3.87 -24.67
C ASP A 699 -2.58 4.13 -23.16
N ARG A 700 -3.72 3.87 -22.52
CA ARG A 700 -3.94 4.17 -21.11
C ARG A 700 -3.30 3.11 -20.25
N MET A 701 -2.64 3.55 -19.19
CA MET A 701 -2.12 2.67 -18.16
C MET A 701 -3.26 1.98 -17.40
N PRO A 702 -3.13 0.66 -17.11
CA PRO A 702 -4.12 -0.08 -16.35
C PRO A 702 -4.32 0.44 -14.92
N LEU A 703 -5.50 0.17 -14.36
CA LEU A 703 -5.89 0.43 -12.97
C LEU A 703 -5.89 1.90 -12.57
N VAL A 704 -5.78 2.83 -13.51
CA VAL A 704 -5.76 4.27 -13.26
C VAL A 704 -7.07 4.92 -13.73
N PRO A 705 -7.92 5.42 -12.82
CA PRO A 705 -9.17 6.10 -13.19
C PRO A 705 -8.89 7.50 -13.74
N ARG A 706 -9.58 7.87 -14.82
CA ARG A 706 -9.49 9.24 -15.39
C ARG A 706 -10.16 10.31 -14.55
N HIS A 707 -11.28 9.96 -13.92
CA HIS A 707 -12.08 10.91 -13.14
C HIS A 707 -12.34 10.39 -11.75
N MET A 708 -12.04 11.21 -10.76
CA MET A 708 -12.33 10.93 -9.35
C MET A 708 -13.05 12.14 -8.75
N ILE A 709 -14.11 11.89 -8.02
CA ILE A 709 -14.85 12.91 -7.25
C ILE A 709 -15.00 12.44 -5.81
N LYS A 710 -14.72 13.31 -4.86
CA LYS A 710 -14.91 13.07 -3.43
C LYS A 710 -15.66 14.24 -2.82
N VAL A 711 -16.68 13.95 -2.04
CA VAL A 711 -17.45 14.97 -1.31
C VAL A 711 -17.67 14.46 0.10
N PHE A 712 -17.45 15.31 1.07
CA PHE A 712 -17.72 14.99 2.46
C PHE A 712 -18.42 16.13 3.20
N ALA A 713 -19.29 15.75 4.10
CA ALA A 713 -19.99 16.68 4.96
C ALA A 713 -19.94 16.21 6.42
N ASN A 714 -19.55 17.11 7.32
CA ASN A 714 -19.71 16.92 8.75
C ASN A 714 -20.79 17.90 9.25
N ILE A 715 -21.84 17.36 9.85
CA ILE A 715 -23.04 18.09 10.25
C ILE A 715 -23.19 18.02 11.75
N GLN A 716 -23.00 19.12 12.44
CA GLN A 716 -23.30 19.23 13.87
C GLN A 716 -24.81 19.45 14.06
N VAL A 717 -25.57 18.35 14.22
CA VAL A 717 -27.04 18.40 14.41
C VAL A 717 -27.37 19.07 15.73
N THR A 718 -26.69 18.66 16.80
CA THR A 718 -26.77 19.31 18.12
C THR A 718 -25.37 19.50 18.70
N SER A 719 -25.23 20.08 19.86
CA SER A 719 -23.93 20.13 20.57
C SER A 719 -23.38 18.74 20.94
N ALA A 720 -24.28 17.74 21.05
CA ALA A 720 -23.92 16.37 21.40
C ALA A 720 -23.90 15.41 20.21
N PHE A 721 -24.53 15.74 19.09
CA PHE A 721 -24.72 14.83 17.96
C PHE A 721 -24.13 15.39 16.66
N ASN A 722 -23.22 14.62 16.04
CA ASN A 722 -22.62 14.91 14.75
C ASN A 722 -22.90 13.74 13.78
N ILE A 723 -23.08 14.07 12.52
CA ILE A 723 -23.23 13.15 11.39
C ILE A 723 -22.11 13.44 10.39
N ASP A 724 -21.54 12.38 9.85
CA ASP A 724 -20.54 12.41 8.78
C ASP A 724 -21.12 11.69 7.57
N VAL A 725 -20.98 12.28 6.39
CA VAL A 725 -21.37 11.68 5.10
C VAL A 725 -20.22 11.83 4.14
N ASP A 726 -19.84 10.75 3.49
CA ASP A 726 -18.79 10.70 2.48
C ASP A 726 -19.32 10.08 1.19
N LEU A 727 -19.07 10.74 0.08
CA LEU A 727 -19.31 10.25 -1.27
C LEU A 727 -17.98 10.13 -2.00
N MET A 728 -17.72 8.99 -2.59
CA MET A 728 -16.60 8.75 -3.50
C MET A 728 -17.14 8.22 -4.83
N GLY A 729 -16.74 8.86 -5.93
CA GLY A 729 -17.02 8.43 -7.29
C GLY A 729 -15.73 8.27 -8.08
N VAL A 730 -15.63 7.17 -8.84
CA VAL A 730 -14.45 6.78 -9.65
C VAL A 730 -14.93 6.35 -11.02
N SER A 731 -14.27 6.80 -12.08
CA SER A 731 -14.57 6.35 -13.46
C SER A 731 -14.07 4.93 -13.71
N SER A 732 -14.43 4.35 -14.84
CA SER A 732 -13.89 3.07 -15.32
C SER A 732 -12.36 3.10 -15.45
N THR A 733 -11.74 1.93 -15.26
CA THR A 733 -10.30 1.70 -15.43
C THR A 733 -10.06 0.54 -16.40
N ILE A 734 -8.96 0.58 -17.13
CA ILE A 734 -8.49 -0.52 -17.96
C ILE A 734 -7.98 -1.65 -17.05
N ALA A 735 -8.25 -2.90 -17.40
CA ALA A 735 -7.72 -4.06 -16.71
C ALA A 735 -6.23 -4.24 -16.99
N ARG A 736 -5.47 -4.81 -16.05
CA ARG A 736 -4.12 -5.30 -16.32
C ARG A 736 -4.21 -6.44 -17.34
N GLY A 737 -3.28 -6.53 -18.27
CA GLY A 737 -3.33 -7.42 -19.44
C GLY A 737 -4.03 -6.80 -20.65
N ASN A 738 -4.62 -5.61 -20.51
CA ASN A 738 -5.22 -4.85 -21.60
C ASN A 738 -4.48 -3.51 -21.81
N GLU A 739 -3.13 -3.56 -21.80
CA GLU A 739 -2.27 -2.37 -21.88
C GLU A 739 -2.41 -1.64 -23.24
N ASN A 740 -2.75 -2.35 -24.32
CA ASN A 740 -3.03 -1.74 -25.62
C ASN A 740 -4.47 -1.22 -25.77
N ASN A 741 -5.32 -1.42 -24.75
CA ASN A 741 -6.71 -0.97 -24.68
C ASN A 741 -7.63 -1.52 -25.82
N LEU A 742 -7.26 -2.64 -26.42
CA LEU A 742 -7.96 -3.22 -27.58
C LEU A 742 -8.66 -4.56 -27.29
N HIS A 743 -8.68 -5.00 -26.03
CA HIS A 743 -9.38 -6.23 -25.67
C HIS A 743 -10.89 -6.11 -25.91
N GLU A 744 -11.43 -7.04 -26.67
CA GLU A 744 -12.87 -7.22 -26.88
C GLU A 744 -13.23 -8.71 -26.69
N PRO A 745 -14.17 -9.07 -25.80
CA PRO A 745 -14.54 -10.46 -25.58
C PRO A 745 -15.19 -11.09 -26.81
N ASP A 746 -14.82 -12.33 -27.13
CA ASP A 746 -15.42 -13.13 -28.22
C ASP A 746 -16.50 -14.10 -27.72
N GLY A 747 -16.65 -14.24 -26.39
CA GLY A 747 -17.62 -15.12 -25.74
C GLY A 747 -17.27 -16.60 -25.81
N THR A 748 -16.11 -16.98 -26.34
CA THR A 748 -15.66 -18.38 -26.47
C THR A 748 -14.30 -18.59 -25.83
N TYR A 749 -13.29 -17.90 -26.28
CA TYR A 749 -11.91 -17.96 -25.77
C TYR A 749 -11.64 -16.84 -24.77
N TYR A 750 -12.21 -15.69 -25.00
CA TYR A 750 -12.05 -14.49 -24.16
C TYR A 750 -13.41 -14.05 -23.63
N LEU A 751 -13.54 -14.08 -22.30
CA LEU A 751 -14.76 -13.72 -21.59
C LEU A 751 -14.49 -12.48 -20.72
N GLY A 752 -15.51 -11.64 -20.54
CA GLY A 752 -15.36 -10.43 -19.76
C GLY A 752 -14.77 -9.24 -20.53
N PRO A 753 -15.01 -8.01 -20.05
CA PRO A 753 -14.85 -6.79 -20.87
C PRO A 753 -13.43 -6.21 -20.92
N GLY A 754 -12.49 -6.70 -20.09
CA GLY A 754 -11.12 -6.15 -20.03
C GLY A 754 -11.03 -4.75 -19.41
N ASP A 755 -12.06 -4.33 -18.68
CA ASP A 755 -12.08 -3.09 -17.90
C ASP A 755 -12.87 -3.25 -16.60
N SER A 756 -12.68 -2.34 -15.66
CA SER A 756 -13.49 -2.21 -14.45
C SER A 756 -14.49 -1.08 -14.62
N PRO A 757 -15.81 -1.32 -14.42
CA PRO A 757 -16.80 -0.26 -14.51
C PRO A 757 -16.62 0.81 -13.42
N GLY A 758 -16.96 2.05 -13.76
CA GLY A 758 -16.98 3.14 -12.79
C GLY A 758 -18.04 2.95 -11.71
N TYR A 759 -17.78 3.49 -10.53
CA TYR A 759 -18.68 3.34 -9.39
C TYR A 759 -18.76 4.59 -8.53
N ALA A 760 -19.80 4.63 -7.69
CA ALA A 760 -19.94 5.61 -6.62
C ALA A 760 -20.42 4.92 -5.33
N VAL A 761 -19.77 5.26 -4.21
CA VAL A 761 -20.04 4.71 -2.88
C VAL A 761 -20.30 5.84 -1.90
N VAL A 762 -21.31 5.66 -1.06
CA VAL A 762 -21.67 6.59 0.02
C VAL A 762 -21.44 5.91 1.36
N ASN A 763 -20.72 6.59 2.25
CA ASN A 763 -20.54 6.17 3.64
C ASN A 763 -21.29 7.14 4.56
N PHE A 764 -21.79 6.61 5.67
CA PHE A 764 -22.52 7.36 6.67
C PHE A 764 -21.99 7.06 8.06
N GLY A 765 -21.58 8.09 8.79
CA GLY A 765 -21.06 7.97 10.14
C GLY A 765 -21.83 8.87 11.12
N GLY A 766 -21.66 8.57 12.40
CA GLY A 766 -22.25 9.40 13.44
C GLY A 766 -21.53 9.28 14.78
N ARG A 767 -21.58 10.35 15.55
CA ARG A 767 -21.05 10.41 16.89
C ARG A 767 -22.02 11.11 17.82
N TYR A 768 -22.37 10.46 18.93
CA TYR A 768 -23.22 11.01 19.98
C TYR A 768 -22.47 11.09 21.33
N ALA A 769 -22.32 12.27 21.88
CA ALA A 769 -21.75 12.50 23.20
C ALA A 769 -22.84 12.25 24.28
N ILE A 770 -22.76 11.13 24.99
CA ILE A 770 -23.63 10.85 26.13
C ILE A 770 -23.24 11.75 27.30
N THR A 771 -21.94 11.86 27.54
CA THR A 771 -21.33 12.78 28.50
C THR A 771 -20.10 13.44 27.87
N ARG A 772 -19.43 14.34 28.56
CA ARG A 772 -18.17 14.94 28.11
C ARG A 772 -17.03 13.93 27.94
N TRP A 773 -17.14 12.76 28.57
CA TRP A 773 -16.10 11.72 28.57
C TRP A 773 -16.55 10.40 27.91
N LEU A 774 -17.84 10.25 27.58
CA LEU A 774 -18.38 9.03 26.95
C LEU A 774 -19.11 9.39 25.67
N HIS A 775 -18.68 8.81 24.55
CA HIS A 775 -19.26 8.95 23.23
C HIS A 775 -19.65 7.59 22.66
N VAL A 776 -20.75 7.53 21.94
CA VAL A 776 -21.10 6.44 21.03
C VAL A 776 -20.73 6.88 19.61
N VAL A 777 -20.05 6.00 18.88
CA VAL A 777 -19.65 6.23 17.50
C VAL A 777 -20.14 5.09 16.62
N GLY A 778 -20.42 5.35 15.37
CA GLY A 778 -20.83 4.31 14.43
C GLY A 778 -20.61 4.74 13.00
N GLN A 779 -20.43 3.74 12.13
CA GLN A 779 -20.18 3.91 10.70
C GLN A 779 -20.94 2.85 9.91
N ILE A 780 -21.47 3.25 8.77
CA ILE A 780 -22.00 2.37 7.72
C ILE A 780 -21.24 2.72 6.44
N ASN A 781 -20.52 1.76 5.91
CA ASN A 781 -19.81 1.87 4.65
C ASN A 781 -20.69 1.27 3.54
N ASN A 782 -20.60 1.82 2.34
CA ASN A 782 -21.38 1.43 1.19
C ASN A 782 -22.90 1.37 1.51
N LEU A 783 -23.43 2.50 1.96
CA LEU A 783 -24.82 2.63 2.47
C LEU A 783 -25.90 2.09 1.53
N PHE A 784 -25.66 2.14 0.21
CA PHE A 784 -26.61 1.68 -0.82
C PHE A 784 -26.33 0.26 -1.33
N ASP A 785 -25.44 -0.47 -0.66
CA ASP A 785 -25.02 -1.85 -1.01
C ASP A 785 -24.65 -2.00 -2.50
N ARG A 786 -23.90 -1.05 -3.03
CA ARG A 786 -23.45 -1.07 -4.41
C ARG A 786 -22.41 -2.17 -4.61
N ARG A 787 -22.60 -3.06 -5.59
CA ARG A 787 -21.52 -3.92 -6.08
C ARG A 787 -20.59 -3.08 -6.93
N TYR A 788 -19.30 -3.15 -6.69
CA TYR A 788 -18.26 -2.39 -7.39
C TYR A 788 -16.93 -3.11 -7.33
N TYR A 789 -16.02 -2.72 -8.21
CA TYR A 789 -14.71 -3.34 -8.34
C TYR A 789 -13.64 -2.27 -8.25
N THR A 790 -12.60 -2.53 -7.47
CA THR A 790 -11.50 -1.57 -7.24
C THR A 790 -10.32 -1.78 -8.18
N ALA A 791 -10.18 -2.99 -8.74
CA ALA A 791 -9.16 -3.36 -9.72
C ALA A 791 -9.68 -4.48 -10.61
N SER A 792 -9.03 -4.70 -11.75
CA SER A 792 -9.28 -5.83 -12.65
C SER A 792 -8.03 -6.26 -13.39
N GLN A 793 -8.00 -7.54 -13.78
CA GLN A 793 -6.96 -8.10 -14.63
C GLN A 793 -7.54 -9.16 -15.57
N LEU A 794 -6.93 -9.34 -16.74
CA LEU A 794 -7.16 -10.48 -17.60
C LEU A 794 -6.35 -11.67 -17.10
N GLY A 795 -6.88 -12.88 -17.23
CA GLY A 795 -6.21 -14.09 -16.77
C GLY A 795 -6.87 -15.37 -17.26
N ALA A 796 -6.14 -16.48 -17.17
CA ALA A 796 -6.61 -17.81 -17.55
C ALA A 796 -7.69 -18.33 -16.60
N MET A 797 -8.70 -19.01 -17.15
CA MET A 797 -9.78 -19.62 -16.37
C MET A 797 -9.46 -21.06 -16.01
N GLY A 798 -9.40 -21.37 -14.74
CA GLY A 798 -9.20 -22.74 -14.25
C GLY A 798 -10.46 -23.49 -13.89
N PHE A 799 -11.65 -22.86 -13.97
CA PHE A 799 -12.92 -23.49 -13.56
C PHE A 799 -14.06 -23.27 -14.55
N THR A 800 -14.96 -24.24 -14.62
CA THR A 800 -16.22 -24.13 -15.38
C THR A 800 -17.24 -23.26 -14.63
N ASP A 801 -18.36 -22.96 -15.31
CA ASP A 801 -19.52 -22.32 -14.70
C ASP A 801 -20.16 -23.15 -13.56
N GLN A 802 -19.91 -24.47 -13.51
CA GLN A 802 -20.34 -25.36 -12.43
C GLN A 802 -19.33 -25.47 -11.29
N GLU A 803 -18.32 -24.58 -11.30
CA GLU A 803 -17.27 -24.52 -10.29
C GLU A 803 -16.36 -25.77 -10.22
N THR A 804 -16.28 -26.54 -11.28
CA THR A 804 -15.38 -27.68 -11.42
C THR A 804 -14.10 -27.25 -12.13
N PHE A 805 -12.98 -27.88 -11.81
CA PHE A 805 -11.71 -27.64 -12.51
C PHE A 805 -11.86 -28.00 -13.99
N ILE A 806 -11.22 -27.20 -14.86
CA ILE A 806 -11.27 -27.40 -16.30
C ILE A 806 -9.85 -27.44 -16.89
N ALA A 807 -9.57 -28.49 -17.65
CA ALA A 807 -8.38 -28.59 -18.51
C ALA A 807 -8.84 -28.91 -19.93
N ARG A 808 -8.12 -28.40 -20.90
CA ARG A 808 -8.45 -28.54 -22.33
C ARG A 808 -9.92 -28.22 -22.66
N PRO A 809 -10.37 -26.97 -22.32
CA PRO A 809 -11.77 -26.58 -22.46
C PRO A 809 -12.25 -26.55 -23.90
N LEU A 810 -11.32 -26.41 -24.85
CA LEU A 810 -11.55 -26.14 -26.27
C LEU A 810 -10.83 -27.17 -27.16
N PRO A 811 -11.30 -27.39 -28.40
CA PRO A 811 -10.60 -28.25 -29.36
C PRO A 811 -9.21 -27.71 -29.70
N PRO A 812 -8.23 -28.58 -30.01
CA PRO A 812 -6.89 -28.15 -30.34
C PRO A 812 -6.87 -27.34 -31.63
N ILE A 813 -6.01 -26.31 -31.67
CA ILE A 813 -5.64 -25.51 -32.84
C ILE A 813 -4.20 -25.82 -33.19
N ASN A 814 -3.93 -26.29 -34.40
CA ASN A 814 -2.57 -26.69 -34.85
C ASN A 814 -1.86 -27.72 -33.92
N GLY A 815 -2.60 -28.47 -33.13
CA GLY A 815 -2.06 -29.48 -32.20
C GLY A 815 -1.88 -29.01 -30.79
N GLU A 816 -2.03 -27.72 -30.51
CA GLU A 816 -2.00 -27.10 -29.18
C GLU A 816 -3.40 -26.92 -28.63
N PHE A 817 -3.56 -26.97 -27.31
CA PHE A 817 -4.87 -26.82 -26.66
C PHE A 817 -5.05 -25.39 -26.16
N PRO A 818 -5.99 -24.61 -26.72
CA PRO A 818 -6.28 -23.27 -26.28
C PRO A 818 -6.82 -23.23 -24.85
N VAL A 819 -6.44 -22.22 -24.10
CA VAL A 819 -6.97 -21.91 -22.78
C VAL A 819 -8.06 -20.86 -22.89
N ARG A 820 -9.02 -20.89 -21.99
CA ARG A 820 -10.06 -19.87 -21.88
C ARG A 820 -9.65 -18.77 -20.92
N HIS A 821 -9.84 -17.51 -21.29
CA HIS A 821 -9.46 -16.33 -20.52
C HIS A 821 -10.68 -15.50 -20.13
N SER A 822 -10.60 -14.78 -19.01
CA SER A 822 -11.67 -13.90 -18.54
C SER A 822 -11.12 -12.66 -17.82
N THR A 823 -12.04 -11.78 -17.41
CA THR A 823 -11.70 -10.65 -16.54
C THR A 823 -11.93 -11.02 -15.09
N PHE A 824 -10.89 -10.86 -14.30
CA PHE A 824 -10.89 -11.05 -12.86
C PHE A 824 -10.98 -9.70 -12.16
N TYR A 825 -11.75 -9.61 -11.10
CA TYR A 825 -12.00 -8.38 -10.36
C TYR A 825 -11.63 -8.47 -8.89
N ALA A 826 -11.17 -7.35 -8.33
CA ALA A 826 -11.10 -7.11 -6.90
C ALA A 826 -12.44 -6.52 -6.44
N PRO A 827 -13.35 -7.32 -5.87
CA PRO A 827 -14.67 -6.81 -5.49
C PRO A 827 -14.59 -5.96 -4.23
N GLY A 828 -15.21 -4.78 -4.28
CA GLY A 828 -15.33 -3.90 -3.12
C GLY A 828 -16.34 -4.44 -2.10
N ALA A 829 -16.14 -4.09 -0.84
CA ALA A 829 -16.98 -4.60 0.25
C ALA A 829 -18.47 -4.18 0.10
N PRO A 830 -19.43 -5.10 0.36
CA PRO A 830 -20.87 -4.79 0.41
C PRO A 830 -21.16 -3.82 1.57
N ILE A 831 -22.45 -3.53 1.81
CA ILE A 831 -22.83 -2.71 2.97
C ILE A 831 -22.31 -3.34 4.27
N ARG A 832 -21.53 -2.57 5.03
CA ARG A 832 -20.96 -2.99 6.32
C ARG A 832 -21.04 -1.86 7.33
N GLY A 833 -21.30 -2.22 8.58
CA GLY A 833 -21.37 -1.25 9.65
C GLY A 833 -20.67 -1.73 10.93
N TRP A 834 -20.33 -0.75 11.76
CA TRP A 834 -19.86 -1.00 13.10
C TRP A 834 -20.36 0.08 14.06
N ILE A 835 -20.42 -0.27 15.33
CA ILE A 835 -20.72 0.63 16.44
C ILE A 835 -19.64 0.49 17.50
N GLY A 836 -19.38 1.56 18.21
CA GLY A 836 -18.38 1.56 19.30
C GLY A 836 -18.67 2.58 20.37
N THR A 837 -17.97 2.40 21.46
CA THR A 837 -17.97 3.34 22.59
C THR A 837 -16.57 3.90 22.77
N ARG A 838 -16.48 5.20 23.02
CA ARG A 838 -15.23 5.92 23.25
C ARG A 838 -15.28 6.61 24.58
N PHE A 839 -14.27 6.37 25.39
CA PHE A 839 -14.02 7.05 26.64
C PHE A 839 -12.83 7.99 26.48
N ALA A 840 -12.92 9.24 26.96
CA ALA A 840 -11.85 10.23 26.90
C ALA A 840 -11.79 10.99 28.24
N PHE A 841 -10.63 10.99 28.90
CA PHE A 841 -10.40 11.57 30.22
C PHE A 841 -9.28 12.60 30.22
#